data_1c37d7074e1e9fb5f3d709826455bc0d
#
_entry.id   1c37d7074e1e9fb5f3d709826455bc0d
#
_cell.length_a   1.000
_cell.length_b   1.000
_cell.length_c   1.000
_cell.angle_alpha   90.00
_cell.angle_beta   90.00
_cell.angle_gamma   90.00
#
_symmetry.space_group_name_H-M   'P 1'
#
loop_
_entity.id
_entity.type
_entity.pdbx_description
1 polymer ?
#
loop_
_entity_poly.entity_id
_entity_poly.type
_entity_poly.pdbx_seq_one_letter_code
_entity_poly.pdbx_strand_id
1 'polypeptide(L)'
;MSDNAQPQDPSKGPYAYRAFISYSHRDKAVASRLHHTVESYRIPAKLVGTTTPVGVVPKRLTPVFRDRDELPASADLGGELSAALRRSMFLIVICSPASSKSQWVYEEILQYKRMHGDSRVLALIVGGTPYASDMPGREDEECFPKSLRFKLGADGQLSDTPAEPIAADLRSEGDGRRLANLKLIAGLTGLKLADLVQRETQRRMQRLAMVASGSVAGMVLTGGLAIYANESRIEANRQRVIAQREAAAARAASDYLVGTFQLSNPATENPRTVTALTILGRSAERAHVELADQPDIQVRLIATLGRAYNNLGLTNEAATAVESSLPAIEKAGADGAEALVVLAATYAREGQLDKARATVKRAEASLGPDLKSHTSVRAQAALTLGRIETSASNVKAGVAAFDRALALYRSERGTPPKELATALNNRGLLLSDDGQFAAAEASLSESLAIYRKALGENHLSTGKGWYALAQNSFNAGHFQVAENQIANALKIERVVLDPDNPTIADTLSMQGQILQETGKLPEAEHALREAVAIYRKAYGTHYLIGIADVYLGLIQSKRGDTKAALATLDDAKHNYDVSYGKIHANHGDLLVNRAKVLAHAGRMEEARSDCQAGLAILSDKLGADSAYTKQMVATCAKLGAPRPAQLASK
;
A
#
# COMPACT_ATOMS: atom_id res chain seq x y z
N MET A 1 27.58 67.75 46.50
CA MET A 1 28.50 66.65 46.77
C MET A 1 27.77 65.35 46.58
N SER A 2 28.07 64.73 45.51
CA SER A 2 28.17 63.26 45.29
C SER A 2 28.26 63.01 43.80
N ASP A 3 29.49 62.75 43.40
CA ASP A 3 29.88 62.24 42.07
C ASP A 3 29.18 60.90 41.80
N ASN A 4 28.39 60.84 40.74
CA ASN A 4 27.87 59.61 40.22
C ASN A 4 28.63 59.31 38.92
N ALA A 5 29.86 58.82 39.07
CA ALA A 5 30.64 58.23 37.97
C ALA A 5 30.05 56.85 37.62
N GLN A 6 29.32 56.74 36.53
CA GLN A 6 28.97 55.49 35.94
C GLN A 6 30.24 54.74 35.48
N PRO A 7 30.36 53.43 35.65
CA PRO A 7 31.52 52.66 35.23
C PRO A 7 31.64 52.71 33.70
N GLN A 8 32.81 53.19 33.22
CA GLN A 8 33.17 53.20 31.80
C GLN A 8 33.36 51.78 31.32
N ASP A 9 32.60 51.35 30.30
CA ASP A 9 32.74 50.11 29.57
C ASP A 9 34.16 50.03 28.92
N PRO A 10 35.04 49.09 29.30
CA PRO A 10 36.41 49.05 28.81
C PRO A 10 36.53 48.71 27.31
N SER A 11 35.43 48.41 26.63
CA SER A 11 35.40 48.13 25.17
C SER A 11 35.24 49.41 24.32
N LYS A 12 34.95 50.59 24.92
CA LYS A 12 34.84 51.90 24.23
C LYS A 12 36.14 52.65 24.43
N GLY A 13 37.00 52.68 23.39
CA GLY A 13 38.15 53.56 23.35
C GLY A 13 37.77 55.03 23.53
N PRO A 14 38.75 55.98 23.52
CA PRO A 14 38.53 57.40 23.84
C PRO A 14 37.54 58.15 22.92
N TYR A 15 37.02 57.47 21.90
CA TYR A 15 36.13 58.07 20.90
C TYR A 15 34.68 57.56 21.07
N ALA A 16 33.71 58.48 21.05
CA ALA A 16 32.30 58.16 21.10
C ALA A 16 31.74 57.78 19.72
N TYR A 17 32.32 58.31 18.66
CA TYR A 17 31.88 58.09 17.29
C TYR A 17 33.02 57.42 16.48
N ARG A 18 32.67 56.51 15.58
CA ARG A 18 33.62 55.90 14.68
C ARG A 18 34.16 56.90 13.65
N ALA A 19 33.27 57.75 13.15
CA ALA A 19 33.64 58.83 12.23
C ALA A 19 32.67 60.02 12.37
N PHE A 20 33.14 61.18 11.99
CA PHE A 20 32.34 62.38 11.73
C PHE A 20 32.29 62.59 10.20
N ILE A 21 31.11 62.81 9.62
CA ILE A 21 30.94 63.10 8.20
C ILE A 21 30.82 64.60 8.00
N SER A 22 31.84 65.22 7.43
CA SER A 22 31.85 66.64 7.05
C SER A 22 31.42 66.79 5.59
N TYR A 23 30.47 67.65 5.31
CA TYR A 23 29.92 67.83 3.96
C TYR A 23 29.30 69.21 3.76
N SER A 24 29.21 69.66 2.51
CA SER A 24 28.45 70.84 2.13
C SER A 24 26.94 70.53 2.15
N HIS A 25 26.12 71.46 2.52
CA HIS A 25 24.66 71.33 2.54
C HIS A 25 24.09 70.78 1.21
N ARG A 26 24.71 71.12 0.09
CA ARG A 26 24.33 70.60 -1.23
C ARG A 26 24.57 69.08 -1.38
N ASP A 27 25.43 68.50 -0.58
CA ASP A 27 25.79 67.11 -0.60
C ASP A 27 25.01 66.26 0.43
N LYS A 28 24.00 66.83 1.09
CA LYS A 28 23.20 66.21 2.17
C LYS A 28 22.67 64.82 1.78
N ALA A 29 22.18 64.65 0.53
CA ALA A 29 21.65 63.37 0.07
C ALA A 29 22.73 62.26 -0.04
N VAL A 30 23.96 62.64 -0.40
CA VAL A 30 25.11 61.72 -0.46
C VAL A 30 25.57 61.39 0.95
N ALA A 31 25.65 62.37 1.84
CA ALA A 31 26.02 62.20 3.25
C ALA A 31 25.06 61.22 3.95
N SER A 32 23.73 61.37 3.74
CA SER A 32 22.71 60.45 4.28
C SER A 32 22.88 59.02 3.81
N ARG A 33 23.11 58.83 2.51
CA ARG A 33 23.36 57.48 1.95
C ARG A 33 24.64 56.87 2.48
N LEU A 34 25.71 57.66 2.58
CA LEU A 34 27.00 57.24 3.11
C LEU A 34 26.88 56.80 4.56
N HIS A 35 26.23 57.61 5.39
CA HIS A 35 25.98 57.35 6.80
C HIS A 35 25.28 55.99 6.96
N HIS A 36 24.15 55.77 6.26
CA HIS A 36 23.43 54.51 6.27
C HIS A 36 24.29 53.33 5.78
N THR A 37 25.07 53.54 4.72
CA THR A 37 25.94 52.49 4.15
C THR A 37 27.01 52.05 5.14
N VAL A 38 27.66 53.00 5.82
CA VAL A 38 28.72 52.71 6.80
C VAL A 38 28.16 52.03 8.03
N GLU A 39 27.07 52.53 8.60
CA GLU A 39 26.46 51.96 9.81
C GLU A 39 25.80 50.61 9.59
N SER A 40 25.16 50.39 8.42
CA SER A 40 24.52 49.11 8.09
C SER A 40 25.51 48.02 7.63
N TYR A 41 26.74 48.42 7.29
CA TYR A 41 27.72 47.44 6.80
C TYR A 41 28.14 46.48 7.91
N ARG A 42 28.00 45.20 7.63
CA ARG A 42 28.43 44.10 8.53
C ARG A 42 29.80 43.62 8.11
N ILE A 43 30.81 43.86 8.92
CA ILE A 43 32.15 43.33 8.71
C ILE A 43 32.07 41.80 8.62
N PRO A 44 32.75 41.15 7.65
CA PRO A 44 32.83 39.69 7.57
C PRO A 44 33.28 39.06 8.87
N ALA A 45 32.55 38.04 9.37
CA ALA A 45 32.75 37.46 10.69
C ALA A 45 34.21 37.03 10.98
N LYS A 46 34.94 36.60 9.96
CA LYS A 46 36.36 36.20 10.08
C LYS A 46 37.33 37.38 10.27
N LEU A 47 36.89 38.59 10.00
CA LEU A 47 37.68 39.81 10.17
C LEU A 47 37.32 40.58 11.45
N VAL A 48 36.19 40.28 12.06
CA VAL A 48 35.79 40.84 13.34
C VAL A 48 36.73 40.35 14.46
N GLY A 49 37.17 41.30 15.32
CA GLY A 49 38.10 40.98 16.38
C GLY A 49 39.58 40.94 15.97
N THR A 50 39.91 41.08 14.70
CA THR A 50 41.34 41.21 14.28
C THR A 50 41.91 42.54 14.73
N THR A 51 43.17 42.57 15.18
CA THR A 51 43.87 43.80 15.54
C THR A 51 44.50 44.41 14.31
N THR A 52 44.26 45.70 14.06
CA THR A 52 44.81 46.52 12.97
C THR A 52 45.51 47.72 13.56
N PRO A 53 46.25 48.51 12.75
CA PRO A 53 46.84 49.76 13.20
C PRO A 53 45.83 50.78 13.76
N VAL A 54 44.55 50.59 13.44
CA VAL A 54 43.42 51.45 13.87
C VAL A 54 42.74 50.92 15.14
N GLY A 55 43.11 49.72 15.59
CA GLY A 55 42.52 49.05 16.75
C GLY A 55 41.81 47.74 16.38
N VAL A 56 40.99 47.22 17.31
CA VAL A 56 40.25 45.99 17.10
C VAL A 56 39.08 46.24 16.15
N VAL A 57 38.92 45.41 15.13
CA VAL A 57 37.86 45.52 14.12
C VAL A 57 36.51 45.16 14.70
N PRO A 58 35.54 46.07 14.75
CA PRO A 58 34.23 45.85 15.33
C PRO A 58 33.30 45.11 14.34
N LYS A 59 32.21 44.56 14.83
CA LYS A 59 31.17 43.91 14.01
C LYS A 59 30.43 44.88 13.07
N ARG A 60 30.29 46.15 13.52
CA ARG A 60 29.67 47.28 12.79
C ARG A 60 30.46 48.55 13.07
N LEU A 61 30.35 49.53 12.17
CA LEU A 61 31.02 50.81 12.25
C LEU A 61 30.08 51.90 12.82
N THR A 62 29.40 51.58 13.90
CA THR A 62 28.46 52.48 14.57
C THR A 62 29.00 52.95 15.93
N PRO A 63 28.62 54.15 16.43
CA PRO A 63 27.89 55.21 15.71
C PRO A 63 28.81 56.05 14.82
N VAL A 64 28.23 56.61 13.77
CA VAL A 64 28.86 57.62 12.88
C VAL A 64 28.07 58.90 13.06
N PHE A 65 28.77 60.00 13.36
CA PHE A 65 28.13 61.29 13.52
C PHE A 65 27.97 62.01 12.18
N ARG A 66 26.81 62.61 11.95
CA ARG A 66 26.49 63.32 10.72
C ARG A 66 25.72 64.60 10.99
N ASP A 67 26.41 65.74 11.08
CA ASP A 67 25.87 67.08 11.07
C ASP A 67 24.79 67.37 12.13
N ARG A 68 24.23 68.56 12.01
CA ARG A 68 23.26 69.23 12.89
C ARG A 68 21.98 68.45 13.15
N ASP A 69 21.58 67.61 12.23
CA ASP A 69 20.36 66.77 12.33
C ASP A 69 20.41 65.82 13.55
N GLU A 70 21.58 65.56 14.11
CA GLU A 70 21.80 64.65 15.25
C GLU A 70 22.01 65.38 16.58
N LEU A 71 22.09 66.77 16.55
CA LEU A 71 22.24 67.55 17.74
C LEU A 71 20.89 68.03 18.27
N PRO A 72 20.69 68.00 19.59
CA PRO A 72 19.53 68.64 20.20
C PRO A 72 19.55 70.18 19.96
N ALA A 73 18.40 70.81 19.95
CA ALA A 73 18.32 72.28 19.86
C ALA A 73 19.11 72.91 21.01
N SER A 74 20.23 73.56 20.69
CA SER A 74 21.17 74.15 21.63
C SER A 74 21.49 75.56 21.22
N ALA A 75 21.74 76.44 22.21
CA ALA A 75 22.17 77.85 21.99
C ALA A 75 23.65 77.94 21.57
N ASP A 76 24.47 76.87 21.77
CA ASP A 76 25.88 76.76 21.37
C ASP A 76 26.15 75.63 20.39
N LEU A 77 25.72 75.84 19.18
CA LEU A 77 25.94 74.88 18.09
C LEU A 77 27.42 74.67 17.79
N GLY A 78 28.24 75.66 17.93
CA GLY A 78 29.69 75.56 17.64
C GLY A 78 30.44 74.75 18.67
N GLY A 79 30.07 74.81 19.94
CA GLY A 79 30.63 74.04 21.02
C GLY A 79 30.27 72.53 20.88
N GLU A 80 28.99 72.20 20.58
CA GLU A 80 28.53 70.83 20.41
C GLU A 80 29.20 70.14 19.19
N LEU A 81 29.32 70.88 18.09
CA LEU A 81 29.97 70.33 16.88
C LEU A 81 31.47 70.08 17.13
N SER A 82 32.15 71.04 17.83
CA SER A 82 33.55 70.86 18.23
C SER A 82 33.73 69.65 19.18
N ALA A 83 32.79 69.43 20.09
CA ALA A 83 32.78 68.25 20.96
C ALA A 83 32.58 66.94 20.19
N ALA A 84 31.70 66.92 19.19
CA ALA A 84 31.50 65.78 18.33
C ALA A 84 32.76 65.44 17.48
N LEU A 85 33.41 66.47 16.88
CA LEU A 85 34.68 66.34 16.18
C LEU A 85 35.77 65.72 17.10
N ARG A 86 35.90 66.23 18.31
CA ARG A 86 36.90 65.79 19.30
C ARG A 86 36.68 64.32 19.71
N ARG A 87 35.41 63.88 19.76
CA ARG A 87 35.02 62.54 20.17
C ARG A 87 34.92 61.57 18.99
N SER A 88 35.22 62.00 17.76
CA SER A 88 35.18 61.14 16.57
C SER A 88 36.59 60.62 16.23
N MET A 89 36.66 59.28 15.96
CA MET A 89 37.93 58.62 15.65
C MET A 89 38.47 58.98 14.28
N PHE A 90 37.60 59.19 13.29
CA PHE A 90 37.90 59.60 11.94
C PHE A 90 37.05 60.80 11.52
N LEU A 91 37.57 61.58 10.59
CA LEU A 91 36.83 62.55 9.81
C LEU A 91 36.67 62.03 8.38
N ILE A 92 35.44 61.88 7.89
CA ILE A 92 35.13 61.61 6.50
C ILE A 92 34.70 62.92 5.85
N VAL A 93 35.46 63.36 4.86
CA VAL A 93 35.14 64.58 4.11
C VAL A 93 34.50 64.20 2.78
N ILE A 94 33.26 64.65 2.54
CA ILE A 94 32.62 64.54 1.23
C ILE A 94 33.15 65.67 0.36
N CYS A 95 33.88 65.26 -0.68
CA CYS A 95 34.58 66.17 -1.59
C CYS A 95 33.77 66.43 -2.85
N SER A 96 33.31 67.68 -3.01
CA SER A 96 32.58 68.17 -4.18
C SER A 96 32.98 69.63 -4.46
N PRO A 97 32.65 70.20 -5.63
CA PRO A 97 32.85 71.64 -5.88
C PRO A 97 32.10 72.54 -4.87
N ALA A 98 31.04 72.02 -4.21
CA ALA A 98 30.34 72.75 -3.17
C ALA A 98 31.07 72.68 -1.82
N SER A 99 31.66 71.54 -1.48
CA SER A 99 32.43 71.36 -0.24
C SER A 99 33.77 72.10 -0.27
N SER A 100 34.42 72.20 -1.41
CA SER A 100 35.67 72.96 -1.56
C SER A 100 35.51 74.46 -1.28
N LYS A 101 34.34 75.02 -1.58
CA LYS A 101 33.97 76.40 -1.35
C LYS A 101 33.28 76.68 0.02
N SER A 102 33.04 75.59 0.79
CA SER A 102 32.34 75.70 2.08
C SER A 102 33.27 76.08 3.21
N GLN A 103 33.06 77.25 3.80
CA GLN A 103 33.79 77.73 4.99
C GLN A 103 33.62 76.74 6.17
N TRP A 104 32.43 76.16 6.32
CA TRP A 104 32.16 75.23 7.39
C TRP A 104 32.99 73.96 7.25
N VAL A 105 33.01 73.37 6.08
CA VAL A 105 33.83 72.17 5.79
C VAL A 105 35.31 72.48 5.99
N TYR A 106 35.72 73.63 5.57
CA TYR A 106 37.10 74.14 5.78
C TYR A 106 37.48 74.14 7.26
N GLU A 107 36.63 74.77 8.11
CA GLU A 107 36.88 74.90 9.56
C GLU A 107 36.81 73.52 10.26
N GLU A 108 35.84 72.68 9.93
CA GLU A 108 35.72 71.35 10.49
C GLU A 108 36.98 70.50 10.22
N ILE A 109 37.51 70.49 9.00
CA ILE A 109 38.77 69.80 8.66
C ILE A 109 39.94 70.40 9.45
N LEU A 110 40.06 71.68 9.47
CA LEU A 110 41.14 72.38 10.18
C LEU A 110 41.11 72.09 11.68
N GLN A 111 39.96 72.18 12.30
CA GLN A 111 39.75 71.93 13.72
C GLN A 111 40.03 70.44 14.04
N TYR A 112 39.56 69.49 13.19
CA TYR A 112 39.85 68.07 13.36
C TYR A 112 41.34 67.77 13.25
N LYS A 113 42.02 68.29 12.25
CA LYS A 113 43.45 68.14 12.07
C LYS A 113 44.27 68.69 13.28
N ARG A 114 43.86 69.79 13.85
CA ARG A 114 44.48 70.31 15.09
C ARG A 114 44.37 69.41 16.28
N MET A 115 43.27 68.65 16.35
CA MET A 115 43.00 67.75 17.50
C MET A 115 43.62 66.37 17.28
N HIS A 116 43.57 65.86 16.07
CA HIS A 116 43.86 64.43 15.77
C HIS A 116 44.95 64.18 14.72
N GLY A 117 45.46 65.25 14.08
CA GLY A 117 46.41 65.16 12.99
C GLY A 117 45.78 64.79 11.66
N ASP A 118 46.63 64.72 10.60
CA ASP A 118 46.22 64.47 9.23
C ASP A 118 45.85 63.00 8.96
N SER A 119 46.42 62.05 9.68
CA SER A 119 46.33 60.61 9.37
C SER A 119 44.95 59.96 9.51
N ARG A 120 43.99 60.67 10.14
CA ARG A 120 42.63 60.18 10.38
C ARG A 120 41.56 60.91 9.58
N VAL A 121 41.97 61.66 8.56
CA VAL A 121 41.05 62.32 7.63
C VAL A 121 40.93 61.49 6.37
N LEU A 122 39.73 61.07 6.04
CA LEU A 122 39.39 60.25 4.90
C LEU A 122 38.60 61.08 3.88
N ALA A 123 39.04 61.15 2.65
CA ALA A 123 38.37 61.87 1.59
C ALA A 123 37.45 60.96 0.76
N LEU A 124 36.27 61.44 0.40
CA LEU A 124 35.31 60.75 -0.47
C LEU A 124 34.89 61.68 -1.60
N ILE A 125 35.37 61.45 -2.79
CA ILE A 125 35.04 62.24 -3.97
C ILE A 125 33.66 61.85 -4.47
N VAL A 126 32.77 62.84 -4.62
CA VAL A 126 31.42 62.65 -5.14
C VAL A 126 31.15 63.42 -6.42
N GLY A 127 32.01 64.39 -6.72
CA GLY A 127 31.97 65.23 -7.92
C GLY A 127 33.13 66.22 -7.96
N GLY A 128 33.39 66.84 -9.10
CA GLY A 128 34.50 67.78 -9.30
C GLY A 128 35.84 67.08 -9.59
N THR A 129 36.90 67.85 -9.60
CA THR A 129 38.26 67.35 -9.93
C THR A 129 39.21 67.72 -8.78
N PRO A 130 39.91 66.72 -8.18
CA PRO A 130 40.92 67.01 -7.15
C PRO A 130 42.04 67.85 -7.75
N TYR A 131 42.50 68.87 -6.98
CA TYR A 131 43.57 69.77 -7.34
C TYR A 131 43.31 70.61 -8.62
N ALA A 132 42.02 70.75 -9.01
CA ALA A 132 41.65 71.54 -10.20
C ALA A 132 42.05 73.02 -10.06
N SER A 133 42.10 73.55 -8.82
CA SER A 133 42.60 74.92 -8.54
C SER A 133 44.05 75.15 -8.93
N ASP A 134 44.83 74.09 -9.17
CA ASP A 134 46.21 74.17 -9.62
C ASP A 134 46.32 74.18 -11.19
N MET A 135 45.17 74.11 -11.87
CA MET A 135 45.04 74.15 -13.32
C MET A 135 44.36 75.45 -13.76
N PRO A 136 45.00 76.29 -14.56
CA PRO A 136 44.40 77.57 -14.99
C PRO A 136 43.02 77.36 -15.66
N GLY A 137 42.01 78.07 -15.20
CA GLY A 137 40.65 78.05 -15.76
C GLY A 137 39.78 76.88 -15.32
N ARG A 138 40.21 76.04 -14.35
CA ARG A 138 39.43 74.91 -13.81
C ARG A 138 39.19 75.04 -12.30
N GLU A 139 39.36 76.23 -11.73
CA GLU A 139 39.21 76.47 -10.30
C GLU A 139 37.81 76.13 -9.78
N ASP A 140 36.79 76.27 -10.63
CA ASP A 140 35.41 75.94 -10.29
C ASP A 140 35.11 74.44 -10.15
N GLU A 141 35.99 73.61 -10.74
CA GLU A 141 35.89 72.17 -10.64
C GLU A 141 36.54 71.60 -9.37
N GLU A 142 37.28 72.40 -8.62
CA GLU A 142 37.99 71.92 -7.43
C GLU A 142 37.03 71.29 -6.41
N CYS A 143 37.34 70.07 -5.99
CA CYS A 143 36.53 69.33 -5.04
C CYS A 143 37.19 69.19 -3.66
N PHE A 144 38.50 69.43 -3.55
CA PHE A 144 39.18 69.35 -2.26
C PHE A 144 39.17 70.72 -1.53
N PRO A 145 38.58 70.83 -0.32
CA PRO A 145 38.74 72.02 0.51
C PRO A 145 40.23 72.32 0.73
N LYS A 146 40.57 73.64 0.84
CA LYS A 146 41.96 74.09 1.05
C LYS A 146 42.60 73.45 2.28
N SER A 147 41.83 73.24 3.36
CA SER A 147 42.27 72.61 4.60
C SER A 147 42.55 71.07 4.41
N LEU A 148 42.08 70.45 3.32
CA LEU A 148 42.38 69.07 3.01
C LEU A 148 43.64 68.94 2.15
N ARG A 149 43.91 69.94 1.32
CA ARG A 149 45.04 69.99 0.35
C ARG A 149 46.41 70.26 0.98
N PHE A 150 46.43 70.88 2.16
CA PHE A 150 47.69 71.27 2.81
C PHE A 150 47.80 70.65 4.21
N LYS A 151 49.05 70.40 4.66
CA LYS A 151 49.35 69.92 6.01
C LYS A 151 49.31 71.05 7.02
N LEU A 152 49.12 70.70 8.31
CA LEU A 152 49.29 71.68 9.39
C LEU A 152 50.77 71.90 9.66
N GLY A 153 51.12 73.18 9.87
CA GLY A 153 52.39 73.60 10.45
C GLY A 153 52.46 73.38 11.94
N ALA A 154 53.64 73.59 12.54
CA ALA A 154 53.87 73.47 13.97
C ALA A 154 53.09 74.52 14.79
N ASP A 155 52.68 75.58 14.17
CA ASP A 155 51.88 76.68 14.70
C ASP A 155 50.34 76.41 14.71
N GLY A 156 49.95 75.26 14.18
CA GLY A 156 48.54 74.86 14.03
C GLY A 156 47.79 75.57 12.91
N GLN A 157 48.52 76.31 12.03
CA GLN A 157 48.00 76.87 10.80
C GLN A 157 48.29 76.03 9.61
N LEU A 158 47.60 76.21 8.46
CA LEU A 158 47.91 75.52 7.25
C LEU A 158 49.28 75.93 6.72
N SER A 159 50.14 74.97 6.49
CA SER A 159 51.45 75.18 5.82
C SER A 159 51.31 75.19 4.31
N ASP A 160 52.35 75.60 3.62
CA ASP A 160 52.41 75.47 2.15
C ASP A 160 52.82 74.05 1.69
N THR A 161 52.99 73.11 2.65
CA THR A 161 53.33 71.70 2.31
C THR A 161 52.08 70.97 1.84
N PRO A 162 52.06 70.44 0.60
CA PRO A 162 50.91 69.69 0.08
C PRO A 162 50.62 68.44 0.92
N ALA A 163 49.34 68.19 1.16
CA ALA A 163 48.83 66.91 1.66
C ALA A 163 48.32 66.09 0.49
N GLU A 164 48.60 64.81 0.52
CA GLU A 164 48.12 63.86 -0.52
C GLU A 164 47.09 62.91 0.10
N PRO A 165 45.83 63.36 0.28
CA PRO A 165 44.79 62.53 0.88
C PRO A 165 44.47 61.36 -0.09
N ILE A 166 44.52 60.16 0.43
CA ILE A 166 44.00 58.99 -0.28
C ILE A 166 42.50 59.06 -0.29
N ALA A 167 41.91 59.32 -1.46
CA ALA A 167 40.45 59.49 -1.58
C ALA A 167 39.80 58.20 -2.13
N ALA A 168 38.63 57.90 -1.61
CA ALA A 168 37.71 56.99 -2.27
C ALA A 168 36.87 57.79 -3.27
N ASP A 169 36.60 57.25 -4.45
CA ASP A 169 35.93 57.98 -5.53
C ASP A 169 34.61 57.28 -5.93
N LEU A 170 33.48 57.94 -5.59
CA LEU A 170 32.13 57.41 -5.89
C LEU A 170 31.73 57.57 -7.37
N ARG A 171 32.45 58.34 -8.16
CA ARG A 171 32.10 58.61 -9.55
C ARG A 171 32.28 57.34 -10.39
N SER A 172 31.60 57.25 -11.54
CA SER A 172 31.68 56.11 -12.46
C SER A 172 33.04 55.93 -13.12
N GLU A 173 33.72 57.05 -13.35
CA GLU A 173 35.09 57.10 -13.91
C GLU A 173 36.19 56.80 -12.87
N GLY A 174 35.83 56.79 -11.57
CA GLY A 174 36.72 56.46 -10.47
C GLY A 174 36.56 55.02 -9.97
N ASP A 175 36.49 54.86 -8.63
CA ASP A 175 36.33 53.55 -8.02
C ASP A 175 34.91 52.96 -8.22
N GLY A 176 33.92 53.81 -8.48
CA GLY A 176 32.52 53.48 -8.48
C GLY A 176 31.98 53.24 -7.05
N ARG A 177 30.66 53.23 -6.92
CA ARG A 177 29.98 53.20 -5.61
C ARG A 177 30.43 52.02 -4.72
N ARG A 178 30.61 50.84 -5.26
CA ARG A 178 30.93 49.63 -4.47
C ARG A 178 32.35 49.66 -3.92
N LEU A 179 33.32 49.93 -4.78
CA LEU A 179 34.73 49.89 -4.39
C LEU A 179 35.10 51.10 -3.51
N ALA A 180 34.55 52.29 -3.81
CA ALA A 180 34.72 53.49 -2.97
C ALA A 180 34.21 53.24 -1.52
N ASN A 181 33.03 52.65 -1.35
CA ASN A 181 32.53 52.31 -0.03
C ASN A 181 33.44 51.29 0.68
N LEU A 182 33.94 50.25 -0.01
CA LEU A 182 34.89 49.30 0.56
C LEU A 182 36.24 49.92 0.91
N LYS A 183 36.75 50.86 0.10
CA LYS A 183 37.95 51.65 0.43
C LYS A 183 37.77 52.47 1.71
N LEU A 184 36.61 53.11 1.84
CA LEU A 184 36.29 53.89 3.03
C LEU A 184 36.19 52.99 4.28
N ILE A 185 35.52 51.85 4.16
CA ILE A 185 35.44 50.85 5.24
C ILE A 185 36.81 50.29 5.59
N ALA A 186 37.70 50.03 4.58
CA ALA A 186 39.07 49.66 4.81
C ALA A 186 39.83 50.71 5.60
N GLY A 187 39.69 52.01 5.24
CA GLY A 187 40.30 53.14 5.98
C GLY A 187 39.78 53.23 7.43
N LEU A 188 38.47 53.12 7.65
CA LEU A 188 37.85 53.14 8.99
C LEU A 188 38.22 51.93 9.87
N THR A 189 38.61 50.80 9.30
CA THR A 189 38.93 49.58 10.06
C THR A 189 40.42 49.25 10.08
N GLY A 190 41.21 49.83 9.20
CA GLY A 190 42.62 49.46 8.99
C GLY A 190 42.82 48.11 8.29
N LEU A 191 41.72 47.51 7.74
CA LEU A 191 41.77 46.23 6.99
C LEU A 191 42.30 46.48 5.57
N LYS A 192 42.91 45.42 5.00
CA LYS A 192 43.33 45.49 3.59
C LYS A 192 42.08 45.44 2.69
N LEU A 193 42.03 46.33 1.71
CA LEU A 193 40.91 46.41 0.76
C LEU A 193 40.66 45.07 0.05
N ALA A 194 41.74 44.35 -0.31
CA ALA A 194 41.66 43.03 -0.98
C ALA A 194 40.85 42.02 -0.16
N ASP A 195 41.02 41.98 1.16
CA ASP A 195 40.31 41.07 2.05
C ASP A 195 38.80 41.30 2.06
N LEU A 196 38.42 42.60 2.01
CA LEU A 196 37.01 42.97 1.94
C LEU A 196 36.36 42.63 0.61
N VAL A 197 37.04 42.92 -0.50
CA VAL A 197 36.57 42.63 -1.89
C VAL A 197 36.40 41.13 -2.12
N GLN A 198 37.42 40.34 -1.75
CA GLN A 198 37.39 38.89 -1.95
C GLN A 198 36.24 38.23 -1.13
N ARG A 199 36.07 38.62 0.10
CA ARG A 199 35.03 38.07 0.99
C ARG A 199 33.63 38.45 0.52
N GLU A 200 33.43 39.61 0.00
CA GLU A 200 32.13 40.04 -0.51
C GLU A 200 31.74 39.26 -1.77
N THR A 201 32.72 39.00 -2.65
CA THR A 201 32.51 38.17 -3.85
C THR A 201 32.13 36.73 -3.48
N GLN A 202 32.82 36.13 -2.49
CA GLN A 202 32.50 34.78 -1.99
C GLN A 202 31.07 34.69 -1.45
N ARG A 203 30.65 35.69 -0.66
CA ARG A 203 29.24 35.73 -0.13
C ARG A 203 28.21 35.77 -1.26
N ARG A 204 28.48 36.50 -2.32
CA ARG A 204 27.57 36.59 -3.47
C ARG A 204 27.47 35.27 -4.22
N MET A 205 28.59 34.61 -4.46
CA MET A 205 28.63 33.30 -5.13
C MET A 205 27.89 32.21 -4.31
N GLN A 206 28.08 32.17 -3.00
CA GLN A 206 27.38 31.24 -2.12
C GLN A 206 25.86 31.43 -2.15
N ARG A 207 25.37 32.66 -2.16
CA ARG A 207 23.92 32.93 -2.26
C ARG A 207 23.34 32.48 -3.60
N LEU A 208 24.06 32.71 -4.71
CA LEU A 208 23.63 32.27 -6.03
C LEU A 208 23.62 30.73 -6.14
N ALA A 209 24.62 30.07 -5.57
CA ALA A 209 24.67 28.61 -5.54
C ALA A 209 23.50 27.99 -4.74
N MET A 210 23.16 28.57 -3.58
CA MET A 210 22.01 28.10 -2.79
C MET A 210 20.68 28.25 -3.54
N VAL A 211 20.47 29.37 -4.23
CA VAL A 211 19.25 29.60 -5.02
C VAL A 211 19.18 28.61 -6.19
N ALA A 212 20.28 28.41 -6.90
CA ALA A 212 20.35 27.46 -8.02
C ALA A 212 20.08 26.02 -7.56
N SER A 213 20.68 25.58 -6.44
CA SER A 213 20.46 24.25 -5.87
C SER A 213 19.00 24.04 -5.44
N GLY A 214 18.39 25.05 -4.82
CA GLY A 214 16.97 25.01 -4.45
C GLY A 214 16.03 24.90 -5.64
N SER A 215 16.35 25.61 -6.74
CA SER A 215 15.56 25.54 -7.99
C SER A 215 15.65 24.17 -8.66
N VAL A 216 16.84 23.57 -8.69
CA VAL A 216 17.04 22.20 -9.26
C VAL A 216 16.28 21.18 -8.41
N ALA A 217 16.38 21.24 -7.07
CA ALA A 217 15.65 20.35 -6.18
C ALA A 217 14.13 20.47 -6.37
N GLY A 218 13.64 21.70 -6.52
CA GLY A 218 12.22 21.96 -6.82
C GLY A 218 11.77 21.37 -8.16
N MET A 219 12.58 21.48 -9.21
CA MET A 219 12.28 20.89 -10.53
C MET A 219 12.27 19.35 -10.49
N VAL A 220 13.21 18.73 -9.77
CA VAL A 220 13.24 17.26 -9.62
C VAL A 220 12.02 16.77 -8.84
N LEU A 221 11.64 17.45 -7.76
CA LEU A 221 10.48 17.10 -6.97
C LEU A 221 9.17 17.24 -7.77
N THR A 222 8.99 18.38 -8.46
CA THR A 222 7.78 18.61 -9.28
C THR A 222 7.72 17.67 -10.48
N GLY A 223 8.85 17.36 -11.12
CA GLY A 223 8.94 16.36 -12.20
C GLY A 223 8.57 14.97 -11.70
N GLY A 224 9.11 14.54 -10.56
CA GLY A 224 8.78 13.26 -9.94
C GLY A 224 7.31 13.15 -9.56
N LEU A 225 6.73 14.20 -8.96
CA LEU A 225 5.30 14.25 -8.65
C LEU A 225 4.42 14.23 -9.90
N ALA A 226 4.84 14.90 -10.97
CA ALA A 226 4.10 14.90 -12.25
C ALA A 226 4.09 13.51 -12.91
N ILE A 227 5.22 12.81 -12.90
CA ILE A 227 5.33 11.42 -13.40
C ILE A 227 4.42 10.51 -12.57
N TYR A 228 4.53 10.55 -11.24
CA TYR A 228 3.69 9.75 -10.33
C TYR A 228 2.19 10.03 -10.52
N ALA A 229 1.81 11.31 -10.64
CA ALA A 229 0.41 11.69 -10.89
C ALA A 229 -0.09 11.20 -12.26
N ASN A 230 0.77 11.23 -13.28
CA ASN A 230 0.42 10.74 -14.61
C ASN A 230 0.24 9.20 -14.62
N GLU A 231 1.16 8.45 -14.01
CA GLU A 231 1.02 6.99 -13.86
C GLU A 231 -0.25 6.62 -13.08
N SER A 232 -0.51 7.33 -11.95
CA SER A 232 -1.73 7.13 -11.17
C SER A 232 -3.00 7.43 -11.96
N ARG A 233 -2.98 8.47 -12.82
CA ARG A 233 -4.13 8.80 -13.71
C ARG A 233 -4.34 7.75 -14.80
N ILE A 234 -3.27 7.25 -15.41
CA ILE A 234 -3.34 6.19 -16.42
C ILE A 234 -3.94 4.93 -15.80
N GLU A 235 -3.45 4.52 -14.63
CA GLU A 235 -3.96 3.36 -13.93
C GLU A 235 -5.43 3.55 -13.49
N ALA A 236 -5.77 4.69 -12.91
CA ALA A 236 -7.16 5.01 -12.53
C ALA A 236 -8.10 5.01 -13.74
N ASN A 237 -7.68 5.55 -14.88
CA ASN A 237 -8.48 5.51 -16.12
C ASN A 237 -8.64 4.08 -16.64
N ARG A 238 -7.58 3.27 -16.59
CA ARG A 238 -7.63 1.85 -16.97
C ARG A 238 -8.63 1.10 -16.11
N GLN A 239 -8.56 1.27 -14.79
CA GLN A 239 -9.49 0.66 -13.83
C GLN A 239 -10.93 1.14 -14.05
N ARG A 240 -11.11 2.43 -14.34
CA ARG A 240 -12.43 2.99 -14.64
C ARG A 240 -13.04 2.40 -15.91
N VAL A 241 -12.25 2.24 -16.97
CA VAL A 241 -12.71 1.63 -18.23
C VAL A 241 -13.07 0.16 -18.01
N ILE A 242 -12.26 -0.59 -17.26
CA ILE A 242 -12.55 -1.97 -16.91
C ILE A 242 -13.86 -2.06 -16.11
N ALA A 243 -13.97 -1.27 -15.03
CA ALA A 243 -15.17 -1.26 -14.20
C ALA A 243 -16.45 -0.84 -14.99
N GLN A 244 -16.33 0.11 -15.92
CA GLN A 244 -17.44 0.51 -16.79
C GLN A 244 -17.85 -0.61 -17.75
N ARG A 245 -16.89 -1.32 -18.34
CA ARG A 245 -17.16 -2.50 -19.18
C ARG A 245 -17.82 -3.62 -18.40
N GLU A 246 -17.32 -3.91 -17.20
CA GLU A 246 -17.91 -4.93 -16.32
C GLU A 246 -19.34 -4.55 -15.89
N ALA A 247 -19.55 -3.29 -15.50
CA ALA A 247 -20.88 -2.81 -15.15
C ALA A 247 -21.85 -2.83 -16.35
N ALA A 248 -21.38 -2.50 -17.55
CA ALA A 248 -22.19 -2.55 -18.77
C ALA A 248 -22.56 -4.00 -19.12
N ALA A 249 -21.58 -4.92 -19.04
CA ALA A 249 -21.83 -6.34 -19.30
C ALA A 249 -22.77 -6.96 -18.25
N ALA A 250 -22.61 -6.60 -16.96
CA ALA A 250 -23.51 -7.06 -15.91
C ALA A 250 -24.95 -6.54 -16.10
N ARG A 251 -25.10 -5.27 -16.50
CA ARG A 251 -26.41 -4.70 -16.84
C ARG A 251 -27.03 -5.40 -18.05
N ALA A 252 -26.27 -5.57 -19.13
CA ALA A 252 -26.74 -6.26 -20.33
C ALA A 252 -27.20 -7.69 -20.03
N ALA A 253 -26.44 -8.42 -19.19
CA ALA A 253 -26.84 -9.74 -18.74
C ALA A 253 -28.11 -9.73 -17.86
N SER A 254 -28.22 -8.74 -16.96
CA SER A 254 -29.44 -8.56 -16.13
C SER A 254 -30.64 -8.21 -16.98
N ASP A 255 -30.52 -7.23 -17.88
CA ASP A 255 -31.59 -6.80 -18.77
C ASP A 255 -32.03 -7.94 -19.70
N TYR A 256 -31.07 -8.73 -20.17
CA TYR A 256 -31.34 -9.91 -20.98
C TYR A 256 -32.14 -10.97 -20.19
N LEU A 257 -31.74 -11.26 -18.95
CA LEU A 257 -32.46 -12.18 -18.07
C LEU A 257 -33.88 -11.65 -17.79
N VAL A 258 -34.01 -10.39 -17.41
CA VAL A 258 -35.31 -9.75 -17.16
C VAL A 258 -36.17 -9.81 -18.43
N GLY A 259 -35.60 -9.51 -19.61
CA GLY A 259 -36.28 -9.63 -20.88
C GLY A 259 -36.79 -11.04 -21.19
N THR A 260 -36.00 -12.08 -20.77
CA THR A 260 -36.44 -13.49 -20.92
C THR A 260 -37.65 -13.82 -20.04
N PHE A 261 -37.70 -13.27 -18.81
CA PHE A 261 -38.88 -13.42 -17.93
C PHE A 261 -40.12 -12.71 -18.52
N GLN A 262 -39.95 -11.57 -19.20
CA GLN A 262 -41.03 -10.82 -19.81
C GLN A 262 -41.64 -11.50 -21.06
N LEU A 263 -40.91 -12.44 -21.67
CA LEU A 263 -41.37 -13.17 -22.86
C LEU A 263 -42.24 -14.39 -22.55
N SER A 264 -42.39 -14.76 -21.27
CA SER A 264 -43.40 -15.74 -20.87
C SER A 264 -44.78 -15.13 -21.10
N ASN A 265 -45.39 -15.52 -22.23
CA ASN A 265 -46.71 -15.00 -22.63
C ASN A 265 -47.82 -15.71 -21.82
N PRO A 266 -48.51 -15.02 -20.89
CA PRO A 266 -49.59 -15.63 -20.10
C PRO A 266 -50.77 -16.14 -20.94
N ALA A 267 -50.86 -15.69 -22.21
CA ALA A 267 -51.93 -16.11 -23.12
C ALA A 267 -51.64 -17.49 -23.77
N THR A 268 -50.38 -17.91 -23.85
CA THR A 268 -49.96 -19.18 -24.50
C THR A 268 -49.33 -20.17 -23.53
N GLU A 269 -48.94 -19.72 -22.34
CA GLU A 269 -48.23 -20.55 -21.33
C GLU A 269 -48.90 -20.39 -19.97
N ASN A 270 -49.01 -21.51 -19.24
CA ASN A 270 -49.43 -21.46 -17.85
C ASN A 270 -48.29 -20.95 -16.97
N PRO A 271 -48.40 -19.77 -16.32
CA PRO A 271 -47.32 -19.21 -15.51
C PRO A 271 -46.87 -20.09 -14.33
N ARG A 272 -47.75 -21.03 -13.89
CA ARG A 272 -47.48 -21.96 -12.80
C ARG A 272 -46.61 -23.15 -13.24
N THR A 273 -46.45 -23.39 -14.53
CA THR A 273 -45.61 -24.48 -15.09
C THR A 273 -44.28 -24.00 -15.63
N VAL A 274 -44.09 -22.69 -15.74
CA VAL A 274 -42.81 -22.11 -16.15
C VAL A 274 -41.85 -22.17 -14.98
N THR A 275 -40.88 -23.09 -15.05
CA THR A 275 -39.83 -23.25 -14.04
C THR A 275 -38.65 -22.33 -14.30
N ALA A 276 -37.83 -22.09 -13.26
CA ALA A 276 -36.53 -21.40 -13.42
C ALA A 276 -35.65 -22.08 -14.48
N LEU A 277 -35.71 -23.40 -14.57
CA LEU A 277 -34.99 -24.19 -15.56
C LEU A 277 -35.43 -23.87 -16.99
N THR A 278 -36.75 -23.76 -17.24
CA THR A 278 -37.30 -23.39 -18.55
C THR A 278 -36.81 -22.00 -18.99
N ILE A 279 -36.76 -21.06 -18.03
CA ILE A 279 -36.30 -19.69 -18.30
C ILE A 279 -34.79 -19.67 -18.60
N LEU A 280 -33.99 -20.40 -17.81
CA LEU A 280 -32.55 -20.51 -18.03
C LEU A 280 -32.23 -21.16 -19.39
N GLY A 281 -32.96 -22.23 -19.76
CA GLY A 281 -32.81 -22.89 -21.09
C GLY A 281 -33.08 -21.96 -22.24
N ARG A 282 -34.22 -21.24 -22.21
CA ARG A 282 -34.56 -20.24 -23.23
C ARG A 282 -33.55 -19.11 -23.28
N SER A 283 -33.00 -18.72 -22.12
CA SER A 283 -31.98 -17.70 -22.09
C SER A 283 -30.69 -18.17 -22.78
N ALA A 284 -30.29 -19.41 -22.61
CA ALA A 284 -29.12 -19.96 -23.26
C ALA A 284 -29.29 -20.04 -24.81
N GLU A 285 -30.44 -20.57 -25.29
CA GLU A 285 -30.74 -20.65 -26.72
C GLU A 285 -30.79 -19.30 -27.41
N ARG A 286 -31.46 -18.33 -26.78
CA ARG A 286 -31.58 -16.98 -27.35
C ARG A 286 -30.26 -16.24 -27.33
N ALA A 287 -29.41 -16.44 -26.34
CA ALA A 287 -28.10 -15.81 -26.28
C ALA A 287 -27.23 -16.16 -27.50
N HIS A 288 -27.39 -17.37 -28.04
CA HIS A 288 -26.71 -17.79 -29.26
C HIS A 288 -27.13 -16.99 -30.49
N VAL A 289 -28.41 -16.64 -30.60
CA VAL A 289 -28.94 -15.97 -31.79
C VAL A 289 -28.85 -14.45 -31.65
N GLU A 290 -29.31 -13.92 -30.53
CA GLU A 290 -29.45 -12.47 -30.34
C GLU A 290 -28.13 -11.76 -30.03
N LEU A 291 -27.14 -12.47 -29.49
CA LEU A 291 -25.82 -11.92 -29.11
C LEU A 291 -24.68 -12.41 -30.02
N ALA A 292 -24.99 -12.98 -31.20
CA ALA A 292 -23.99 -13.48 -32.16
C ALA A 292 -22.98 -12.42 -32.61
N ASP A 293 -23.42 -11.16 -32.70
CA ASP A 293 -22.57 -10.01 -33.06
C ASP A 293 -21.87 -9.36 -31.88
N GLN A 294 -22.12 -9.82 -30.63
CA GLN A 294 -21.57 -9.32 -29.38
C GLN A 294 -20.96 -10.46 -28.56
N PRO A 295 -19.89 -11.09 -29.05
CA PRO A 295 -19.34 -12.33 -28.47
C PRO A 295 -18.84 -12.14 -27.04
N ASP A 296 -18.34 -10.95 -26.65
CA ASP A 296 -17.92 -10.60 -25.30
C ASP A 296 -19.09 -10.62 -24.28
N ILE A 297 -20.26 -10.12 -24.67
CA ILE A 297 -21.47 -10.18 -23.84
C ILE A 297 -22.03 -11.60 -23.81
N GLN A 298 -22.08 -12.26 -24.96
CA GLN A 298 -22.56 -13.63 -25.10
C GLN A 298 -21.83 -14.59 -24.16
N VAL A 299 -20.48 -14.60 -24.18
CA VAL A 299 -19.67 -15.53 -23.36
C VAL A 299 -19.81 -15.28 -21.86
N ARG A 300 -19.95 -14.03 -21.44
CA ARG A 300 -20.20 -13.67 -20.02
C ARG A 300 -21.56 -14.15 -19.54
N LEU A 301 -22.59 -14.01 -20.37
CA LEU A 301 -23.91 -14.54 -20.08
C LEU A 301 -23.90 -16.06 -19.98
N ILE A 302 -23.28 -16.74 -20.94
CA ILE A 302 -23.13 -18.20 -20.93
C ILE A 302 -22.35 -18.69 -19.69
N ALA A 303 -21.25 -18.01 -19.31
CA ALA A 303 -20.55 -18.32 -18.07
C ALA A 303 -21.46 -18.19 -16.83
N THR A 304 -22.30 -17.15 -16.81
CA THR A 304 -23.26 -16.93 -15.71
C THR A 304 -24.34 -18.01 -15.66
N LEU A 305 -24.91 -18.37 -16.83
CA LEU A 305 -25.89 -19.45 -16.94
C LEU A 305 -25.27 -20.81 -16.55
N GLY A 306 -24.07 -21.10 -17.04
CA GLY A 306 -23.34 -22.34 -16.67
C GLY A 306 -23.09 -22.43 -15.17
N ARG A 307 -22.72 -21.31 -14.50
CA ARG A 307 -22.63 -21.27 -13.04
C ARG A 307 -23.96 -21.51 -12.34
N ALA A 308 -25.03 -20.92 -12.85
CA ALA A 308 -26.38 -21.11 -12.31
C ALA A 308 -26.79 -22.60 -12.41
N TYR A 309 -26.62 -23.24 -13.55
CA TYR A 309 -26.86 -24.66 -13.74
C TYR A 309 -26.01 -25.51 -12.79
N ASN A 310 -24.71 -25.22 -12.69
CA ASN A 310 -23.83 -25.94 -11.77
C ASN A 310 -24.27 -25.81 -10.30
N ASN A 311 -24.76 -24.65 -9.89
CA ASN A 311 -25.26 -24.43 -8.53
C ASN A 311 -26.57 -25.18 -8.25
N LEU A 312 -27.37 -25.43 -9.28
CA LEU A 312 -28.57 -26.26 -9.21
C LEU A 312 -28.29 -27.77 -9.34
N GLY A 313 -27.02 -28.15 -9.54
CA GLY A 313 -26.65 -29.55 -9.78
C GLY A 313 -26.93 -30.07 -11.20
N LEU A 314 -27.28 -29.18 -12.12
CA LEU A 314 -27.67 -29.49 -13.51
C LEU A 314 -26.40 -29.45 -14.40
N THR A 315 -25.53 -30.44 -14.22
CA THR A 315 -24.21 -30.47 -14.91
C THR A 315 -24.33 -30.69 -16.41
N ASN A 316 -25.25 -31.51 -16.87
CA ASN A 316 -25.47 -31.73 -18.31
C ASN A 316 -25.90 -30.44 -19.02
N GLU A 317 -26.83 -29.70 -18.44
CA GLU A 317 -27.29 -28.41 -18.97
C GLU A 317 -26.19 -27.36 -18.93
N ALA A 318 -25.38 -27.34 -17.86
CA ALA A 318 -24.21 -26.47 -17.77
C ALA A 318 -23.18 -26.76 -18.86
N ALA A 319 -22.86 -28.04 -19.09
CA ALA A 319 -21.93 -28.45 -20.15
C ALA A 319 -22.49 -28.09 -21.51
N THR A 320 -23.73 -28.46 -21.82
CA THR A 320 -24.39 -28.16 -23.09
C THR A 320 -24.41 -26.66 -23.42
N ALA A 321 -24.75 -25.82 -22.45
CA ALA A 321 -24.81 -24.37 -22.65
C ALA A 321 -23.43 -23.76 -22.99
N VAL A 322 -22.36 -24.24 -22.37
CA VAL A 322 -21.02 -23.72 -22.64
C VAL A 322 -20.42 -24.37 -23.89
N GLU A 323 -20.59 -25.68 -24.10
CA GLU A 323 -20.08 -26.41 -25.29
C GLU A 323 -20.67 -25.84 -26.60
N SER A 324 -21.97 -25.58 -26.63
CA SER A 324 -22.63 -24.99 -27.80
C SER A 324 -22.11 -23.60 -28.14
N SER A 325 -21.49 -22.90 -27.15
CA SER A 325 -20.93 -21.57 -27.30
C SER A 325 -19.42 -21.55 -27.58
N LEU A 326 -18.75 -22.69 -27.72
CA LEU A 326 -17.30 -22.74 -27.92
C LEU A 326 -16.78 -21.87 -29.07
N PRO A 327 -17.44 -21.74 -30.24
CA PRO A 327 -16.98 -20.85 -31.31
C PRO A 327 -16.98 -19.37 -30.88
N ALA A 328 -17.98 -18.94 -30.11
CA ALA A 328 -18.04 -17.58 -29.58
C ALA A 328 -16.97 -17.36 -28.49
N ILE A 329 -16.73 -18.36 -27.64
CA ILE A 329 -15.70 -18.34 -26.59
C ILE A 329 -14.30 -18.19 -27.21
N GLU A 330 -14.01 -18.93 -28.27
CA GLU A 330 -12.73 -18.81 -28.99
C GLU A 330 -12.57 -17.44 -29.65
N LYS A 331 -13.62 -16.92 -30.28
CA LYS A 331 -13.63 -15.59 -30.87
C LYS A 331 -13.45 -14.47 -29.85
N ALA A 332 -14.00 -14.63 -28.64
CA ALA A 332 -13.88 -13.66 -27.52
C ALA A 332 -12.49 -13.69 -26.85
N GLY A 333 -11.66 -14.71 -27.09
CA GLY A 333 -10.31 -14.82 -26.55
C GLY A 333 -10.29 -14.78 -25.02
N ALA A 334 -9.63 -13.78 -24.44
CA ALA A 334 -9.50 -13.67 -22.99
C ALA A 334 -10.85 -13.49 -22.26
N ASP A 335 -11.83 -12.82 -22.85
CA ASP A 335 -13.18 -12.66 -22.28
C ASP A 335 -13.95 -13.99 -22.22
N GLY A 336 -13.61 -14.95 -23.07
CA GLY A 336 -14.17 -16.30 -23.06
C GLY A 336 -13.59 -17.24 -21.99
N ALA A 337 -12.46 -16.88 -21.37
CA ALA A 337 -11.76 -17.76 -20.43
C ALA A 337 -12.60 -18.16 -19.22
N GLU A 338 -13.44 -17.26 -18.70
CA GLU A 338 -14.32 -17.53 -17.57
C GLU A 338 -15.33 -18.66 -17.89
N ALA A 339 -15.89 -18.67 -19.09
CA ALA A 339 -16.81 -19.74 -19.53
C ALA A 339 -16.08 -21.10 -19.59
N LEU A 340 -14.82 -21.12 -20.05
CA LEU A 340 -14.01 -22.34 -20.03
C LEU A 340 -13.72 -22.83 -18.60
N VAL A 341 -13.47 -21.93 -17.64
CA VAL A 341 -13.30 -22.30 -16.23
C VAL A 341 -14.59 -22.92 -15.67
N VAL A 342 -15.75 -22.38 -16.03
CA VAL A 342 -17.06 -22.97 -15.65
C VAL A 342 -17.23 -24.35 -16.25
N LEU A 343 -16.90 -24.53 -17.54
CA LEU A 343 -16.96 -25.84 -18.20
C LEU A 343 -16.03 -26.86 -17.56
N ALA A 344 -14.81 -26.44 -17.21
CA ALA A 344 -13.86 -27.31 -16.51
C ALA A 344 -14.39 -27.76 -15.14
N ALA A 345 -15.03 -26.84 -14.39
CA ALA A 345 -15.68 -27.18 -13.12
C ALA A 345 -16.86 -28.15 -13.31
N THR A 346 -17.61 -28.02 -14.41
CA THR A 346 -18.68 -28.94 -14.79
C THR A 346 -18.13 -30.32 -15.07
N TYR A 347 -17.14 -30.46 -15.94
CA TYR A 347 -16.50 -31.73 -16.24
C TYR A 347 -15.90 -32.43 -15.00
N ALA A 348 -15.31 -31.61 -14.08
CA ALA A 348 -14.80 -32.18 -12.84
C ALA A 348 -15.90 -32.80 -11.97
N ARG A 349 -17.10 -32.16 -11.90
CA ARG A 349 -18.26 -32.71 -11.19
C ARG A 349 -18.80 -33.99 -11.83
N GLU A 350 -18.68 -34.14 -13.14
CA GLU A 350 -19.05 -35.34 -13.89
C GLU A 350 -17.97 -36.44 -13.82
N GLY A 351 -16.85 -36.21 -13.12
CA GLY A 351 -15.75 -37.16 -13.04
C GLY A 351 -14.86 -37.20 -14.29
N GLN A 352 -15.08 -36.32 -15.27
CA GLN A 352 -14.32 -36.25 -16.52
C GLN A 352 -13.01 -35.46 -16.32
N LEU A 353 -12.14 -35.91 -15.40
CA LEU A 353 -11.01 -35.14 -14.88
C LEU A 353 -10.00 -34.75 -15.95
N ASP A 354 -9.75 -35.57 -16.97
CA ASP A 354 -8.80 -35.24 -18.05
C ASP A 354 -9.34 -34.14 -18.96
N LYS A 355 -10.64 -34.19 -19.29
CA LYS A 355 -11.30 -33.07 -20.00
C LYS A 355 -11.29 -31.78 -19.18
N ALA A 356 -11.54 -31.89 -17.88
CA ALA A 356 -11.49 -30.75 -16.97
C ALA A 356 -10.10 -30.08 -16.96
N ARG A 357 -9.01 -30.87 -16.84
CA ARG A 357 -7.62 -30.35 -16.90
C ARG A 357 -7.32 -29.71 -18.25
N ALA A 358 -7.69 -30.35 -19.34
CA ALA A 358 -7.49 -29.81 -20.69
C ALA A 358 -8.22 -28.47 -20.88
N THR A 359 -9.43 -28.37 -20.35
CA THR A 359 -10.24 -27.14 -20.43
C THR A 359 -9.67 -25.99 -19.57
N VAL A 360 -9.16 -26.27 -18.36
CA VAL A 360 -8.42 -25.26 -17.57
C VAL A 360 -7.20 -24.78 -18.35
N LYS A 361 -6.43 -25.67 -18.96
CA LYS A 361 -5.27 -25.29 -19.77
C LYS A 361 -5.65 -24.39 -20.97
N ARG A 362 -6.79 -24.67 -21.62
CA ARG A 362 -7.33 -23.81 -22.70
C ARG A 362 -7.70 -22.43 -22.16
N ALA A 363 -8.37 -22.36 -21.00
CA ALA A 363 -8.70 -21.10 -20.36
C ALA A 363 -7.44 -20.28 -20.04
N GLU A 364 -6.41 -20.89 -19.49
CA GLU A 364 -5.13 -20.21 -19.20
C GLU A 364 -4.43 -19.73 -20.49
N ALA A 365 -4.47 -20.50 -21.55
CA ALA A 365 -3.88 -20.11 -22.85
C ALA A 365 -4.59 -18.90 -23.47
N SER A 366 -5.92 -18.82 -23.38
CA SER A 366 -6.70 -17.69 -23.91
C SER A 366 -6.44 -16.38 -23.15
N LEU A 367 -6.01 -16.44 -21.88
CA LEU A 367 -5.68 -15.26 -21.07
C LEU A 367 -4.34 -14.59 -21.46
N GLY A 368 -3.54 -15.24 -22.32
CA GLY A 368 -2.25 -14.73 -22.78
C GLY A 368 -1.15 -14.74 -21.71
N PRO A 369 0.06 -14.25 -22.05
CA PRO A 369 1.23 -14.35 -21.19
C PRO A 369 1.32 -13.31 -20.07
N ASP A 370 0.55 -12.22 -20.15
CA ASP A 370 0.58 -11.18 -19.11
C ASP A 370 -0.12 -11.68 -17.84
N LEU A 371 0.69 -12.05 -16.84
CA LEU A 371 0.20 -12.57 -15.56
C LEU A 371 -0.53 -11.54 -14.69
N LYS A 372 -0.42 -10.25 -15.00
CA LYS A 372 -1.11 -9.18 -14.28
C LYS A 372 -2.48 -8.84 -14.87
N SER A 373 -2.78 -9.35 -16.06
CA SER A 373 -4.11 -9.23 -16.67
C SER A 373 -5.01 -10.37 -16.22
N HIS A 374 -6.31 -10.11 -16.11
CA HIS A 374 -7.34 -11.10 -15.78
C HIS A 374 -7.04 -11.95 -14.51
N THR A 375 -6.46 -11.32 -13.48
CA THR A 375 -5.99 -12.01 -12.26
C THR A 375 -7.09 -12.82 -11.60
N SER A 376 -8.32 -12.29 -11.52
CA SER A 376 -9.48 -12.98 -10.94
C SER A 376 -9.80 -14.28 -11.69
N VAL A 377 -9.84 -14.26 -13.02
CA VAL A 377 -10.12 -15.47 -13.83
C VAL A 377 -8.98 -16.49 -13.71
N ARG A 378 -7.72 -16.02 -13.67
CA ARG A 378 -6.56 -16.89 -13.42
C ARG A 378 -6.62 -17.55 -12.04
N ALA A 379 -7.06 -16.81 -11.01
CA ALA A 379 -7.24 -17.37 -9.68
C ALA A 379 -8.36 -18.42 -9.64
N GLN A 380 -9.48 -18.16 -10.33
CA GLN A 380 -10.58 -19.13 -10.46
C GLN A 380 -10.14 -20.39 -11.24
N ALA A 381 -9.35 -20.24 -12.31
CA ALA A 381 -8.77 -21.36 -13.05
C ALA A 381 -7.87 -22.21 -12.15
N ALA A 382 -6.98 -21.59 -11.38
CA ALA A 382 -6.12 -22.28 -10.43
C ALA A 382 -6.92 -22.95 -9.30
N LEU A 383 -7.95 -22.31 -8.75
CA LEU A 383 -8.87 -22.89 -7.76
C LEU A 383 -9.59 -24.12 -8.33
N THR A 384 -10.06 -24.04 -9.58
CA THR A 384 -10.74 -25.14 -10.27
C THR A 384 -9.76 -26.29 -10.50
N LEU A 385 -8.52 -26.00 -10.92
CA LEU A 385 -7.47 -27.01 -11.07
C LEU A 385 -7.19 -27.72 -9.73
N GLY A 386 -7.09 -26.95 -8.63
CA GLY A 386 -6.92 -27.54 -7.31
C GLY A 386 -8.02 -28.54 -6.94
N ARG A 387 -9.27 -28.22 -7.25
CA ARG A 387 -10.41 -29.15 -7.05
C ARG A 387 -10.34 -30.38 -7.94
N ILE A 388 -9.95 -30.22 -9.21
CA ILE A 388 -9.74 -31.35 -10.14
C ILE A 388 -8.66 -32.27 -9.60
N GLU A 389 -7.54 -31.75 -9.15
CA GLU A 389 -6.43 -32.54 -8.60
C GLU A 389 -6.81 -33.19 -7.25
N THR A 390 -7.63 -32.55 -6.44
CA THR A 390 -8.24 -33.15 -5.23
C THR A 390 -9.08 -34.38 -5.61
N SER A 391 -9.98 -34.25 -6.58
CA SER A 391 -10.80 -35.35 -7.08
C SER A 391 -9.96 -36.49 -7.71
N ALA A 392 -8.79 -36.15 -8.25
CA ALA A 392 -7.82 -37.10 -8.77
C ALA A 392 -6.91 -37.73 -7.70
N SER A 393 -7.09 -37.35 -6.42
CA SER A 393 -6.20 -37.75 -5.31
C SER A 393 -4.73 -37.33 -5.50
N ASN A 394 -4.48 -36.29 -6.29
CA ASN A 394 -3.15 -35.77 -6.57
C ASN A 394 -2.86 -34.60 -5.63
N VAL A 395 -2.54 -34.91 -4.37
CA VAL A 395 -2.38 -33.94 -3.29
C VAL A 395 -1.36 -32.83 -3.62
N LYS A 396 -0.17 -33.23 -4.11
CA LYS A 396 0.91 -32.28 -4.42
C LYS A 396 0.48 -31.23 -5.47
N ALA A 397 -0.14 -31.69 -6.56
CA ALA A 397 -0.61 -30.79 -7.61
C ALA A 397 -1.79 -29.95 -7.14
N GLY A 398 -2.70 -30.51 -6.33
CA GLY A 398 -3.84 -29.80 -5.75
C GLY A 398 -3.39 -28.66 -4.84
N VAL A 399 -2.48 -28.93 -3.89
CA VAL A 399 -1.92 -27.92 -2.99
C VAL A 399 -1.23 -26.81 -3.78
N ALA A 400 -0.39 -27.15 -4.77
CA ALA A 400 0.29 -26.16 -5.62
C ALA A 400 -0.70 -25.28 -6.39
N ALA A 401 -1.80 -25.84 -6.89
CA ALA A 401 -2.84 -25.10 -7.59
C ALA A 401 -3.60 -24.17 -6.63
N PHE A 402 -3.93 -24.60 -5.42
CA PHE A 402 -4.53 -23.74 -4.40
C PHE A 402 -3.59 -22.63 -3.92
N ASP A 403 -2.30 -22.92 -3.73
CA ASP A 403 -1.30 -21.91 -3.38
C ASP A 403 -1.18 -20.83 -4.47
N ARG A 404 -1.23 -21.22 -5.74
CA ARG A 404 -1.26 -20.29 -6.87
C ARG A 404 -2.55 -19.43 -6.85
N ALA A 405 -3.70 -20.02 -6.60
CA ALA A 405 -4.97 -19.29 -6.48
C ALA A 405 -4.90 -18.26 -5.34
N LEU A 406 -4.40 -18.66 -4.18
CA LEU A 406 -4.22 -17.79 -3.01
C LEU A 406 -3.26 -16.62 -3.27
N ALA A 407 -2.14 -16.89 -3.95
CA ALA A 407 -1.20 -15.84 -4.33
C ALA A 407 -1.85 -14.80 -5.25
N LEU A 408 -2.62 -15.25 -6.24
CA LEU A 408 -3.35 -14.38 -7.17
C LEU A 408 -4.42 -13.56 -6.44
N TYR A 409 -5.26 -14.20 -5.61
CA TYR A 409 -6.28 -13.49 -4.82
C TYR A 409 -5.69 -12.45 -3.87
N ARG A 410 -4.54 -12.74 -3.23
CA ARG A 410 -3.86 -11.79 -2.35
C ARG A 410 -3.20 -10.63 -3.09
N SER A 411 -2.81 -10.82 -4.35
CA SER A 411 -2.19 -9.76 -5.18
C SER A 411 -3.19 -8.75 -5.74
N GLU A 412 -4.45 -9.13 -5.86
CA GLU A 412 -5.49 -8.30 -6.48
C GLU A 412 -6.23 -7.47 -5.43
N ARG A 413 -6.17 -6.14 -5.57
CA ARG A 413 -6.94 -5.24 -4.71
C ARG A 413 -8.43 -5.35 -5.05
N GLY A 414 -9.24 -5.70 -4.05
CA GLY A 414 -10.70 -5.81 -4.23
C GLY A 414 -11.19 -7.23 -4.44
N THR A 415 -10.34 -8.26 -4.34
CA THR A 415 -10.80 -9.66 -4.30
C THR A 415 -11.86 -9.83 -3.22
N PRO A 416 -13.04 -10.39 -3.53
CA PRO A 416 -14.04 -10.67 -2.53
C PRO A 416 -13.47 -11.60 -1.46
N PRO A 417 -13.58 -11.26 -0.16
CA PRO A 417 -13.00 -12.08 0.93
C PRO A 417 -13.47 -13.54 0.89
N LYS A 418 -14.68 -13.78 0.41
CA LYS A 418 -15.26 -15.12 0.25
C LYS A 418 -14.43 -16.03 -0.67
N GLU A 419 -13.88 -15.48 -1.76
CA GLU A 419 -13.09 -16.25 -2.72
C GLU A 419 -11.77 -16.73 -2.10
N LEU A 420 -11.09 -15.85 -1.40
CA LEU A 420 -9.88 -16.17 -0.66
C LEU A 420 -10.16 -17.25 0.42
N ALA A 421 -11.24 -17.07 1.20
CA ALA A 421 -11.62 -18.03 2.23
C ALA A 421 -11.98 -19.39 1.63
N THR A 422 -12.65 -19.42 0.48
CA THR A 422 -12.98 -20.68 -0.21
C THR A 422 -11.73 -21.43 -0.67
N ALA A 423 -10.73 -20.72 -1.20
CA ALA A 423 -9.47 -21.34 -1.61
C ALA A 423 -8.69 -21.90 -0.40
N LEU A 424 -8.64 -21.17 0.72
CA LEU A 424 -8.05 -21.62 1.98
C LEU A 424 -8.77 -22.85 2.55
N ASN A 425 -10.10 -22.88 2.51
CA ASN A 425 -10.91 -24.01 2.97
C ASN A 425 -10.61 -25.28 2.16
N ASN A 426 -10.62 -25.18 0.83
CA ASN A 426 -10.35 -26.32 -0.03
C ASN A 426 -8.92 -26.84 0.14
N ARG A 427 -7.94 -25.93 0.27
CA ARG A 427 -6.56 -26.30 0.57
C ARG A 427 -6.45 -27.02 1.91
N GLY A 428 -7.12 -26.51 2.93
CA GLY A 428 -7.12 -27.11 4.27
C GLY A 428 -7.74 -28.50 4.29
N LEU A 429 -8.86 -28.72 3.61
CA LEU A 429 -9.49 -30.04 3.50
C LEU A 429 -8.55 -31.05 2.80
N LEU A 430 -7.92 -30.65 1.68
CA LEU A 430 -6.98 -31.50 0.98
C LEU A 430 -5.77 -31.89 1.85
N LEU A 431 -5.23 -30.93 2.62
CA LEU A 431 -4.14 -31.19 3.56
C LEU A 431 -4.57 -32.12 4.71
N SER A 432 -5.82 -31.96 5.21
CA SER A 432 -6.39 -32.83 6.22
C SER A 432 -6.53 -34.28 5.73
N ASP A 433 -6.99 -34.45 4.49
CA ASP A 433 -7.12 -35.79 3.88
C ASP A 433 -5.75 -36.44 3.64
N ASP A 434 -4.69 -35.64 3.45
CA ASP A 434 -3.30 -36.11 3.33
C ASP A 434 -2.61 -36.35 4.70
N GLY A 435 -3.30 -36.10 5.81
CA GLY A 435 -2.74 -36.25 7.16
C GLY A 435 -1.86 -35.10 7.63
N GLN A 436 -1.77 -34.00 6.87
CA GLN A 436 -1.02 -32.78 7.25
C GLN A 436 -1.86 -31.86 8.16
N PHE A 437 -2.31 -32.39 9.30
CA PHE A 437 -3.34 -31.77 10.15
C PHE A 437 -3.01 -30.37 10.64
N ALA A 438 -1.76 -30.09 11.02
CA ALA A 438 -1.35 -28.75 11.48
C ALA A 438 -1.41 -27.70 10.36
N ALA A 439 -0.98 -28.05 9.14
CA ALA A 439 -1.06 -27.15 7.98
C ALA A 439 -2.50 -26.95 7.52
N ALA A 440 -3.34 -28.00 7.64
CA ALA A 440 -4.76 -27.95 7.41
C ALA A 440 -5.45 -26.99 8.38
N GLU A 441 -5.20 -27.12 9.69
CA GLU A 441 -5.75 -26.26 10.74
C GLU A 441 -5.43 -24.80 10.52
N ALA A 442 -4.19 -24.48 10.16
CA ALA A 442 -3.78 -23.11 9.84
C ALA A 442 -4.62 -22.52 8.68
N SER A 443 -4.78 -23.27 7.58
CA SER A 443 -5.55 -22.84 6.42
C SER A 443 -7.05 -22.70 6.74
N LEU A 444 -7.62 -23.65 7.45
CA LEU A 444 -9.03 -23.68 7.82
C LEU A 444 -9.38 -22.57 8.84
N SER A 445 -8.50 -22.32 9.81
CA SER A 445 -8.67 -21.24 10.79
C SER A 445 -8.61 -19.87 10.13
N GLU A 446 -7.70 -19.63 9.19
CA GLU A 446 -7.64 -18.39 8.40
C GLU A 446 -8.93 -18.23 7.58
N SER A 447 -9.38 -19.31 6.92
CA SER A 447 -10.64 -19.31 6.16
C SER A 447 -11.84 -18.93 7.02
N LEU A 448 -12.00 -19.59 8.18
CA LEU A 448 -13.09 -19.31 9.11
C LEU A 448 -13.06 -17.87 9.63
N ALA A 449 -11.87 -17.34 9.96
CA ALA A 449 -11.72 -15.96 10.40
C ALA A 449 -12.19 -14.96 9.33
N ILE A 450 -11.85 -15.23 8.05
CA ILE A 450 -12.30 -14.40 6.93
C ILE A 450 -13.83 -14.51 6.75
N TYR A 451 -14.42 -15.71 6.78
CA TYR A 451 -15.87 -15.88 6.67
C TYR A 451 -16.61 -15.14 7.79
N ARG A 452 -16.18 -15.28 9.03
CA ARG A 452 -16.78 -14.60 10.18
C ARG A 452 -16.74 -13.09 10.04
N LYS A 453 -15.59 -12.54 9.64
CA LYS A 453 -15.40 -11.09 9.44
C LYS A 453 -16.22 -10.53 8.26
N ALA A 454 -16.27 -11.26 7.15
CA ALA A 454 -16.88 -10.76 5.92
C ALA A 454 -18.38 -11.02 5.82
N LEU A 455 -18.87 -12.14 6.37
CA LEU A 455 -20.24 -12.63 6.20
C LEU A 455 -21.02 -12.70 7.54
N GLY A 456 -20.33 -12.62 8.67
CA GLY A 456 -20.90 -12.73 10.00
C GLY A 456 -20.92 -14.15 10.58
N GLU A 457 -21.29 -14.24 11.85
CA GLU A 457 -21.32 -15.51 12.60
C GLU A 457 -22.40 -16.46 12.07
N ASN A 458 -23.59 -15.94 11.75
CA ASN A 458 -24.75 -16.72 11.31
C ASN A 458 -24.84 -16.77 9.78
N HIS A 459 -23.76 -17.15 9.11
CA HIS A 459 -23.75 -17.34 7.66
C HIS A 459 -23.36 -18.79 7.33
N LEU A 460 -23.98 -19.38 6.31
CA LEU A 460 -23.73 -20.79 5.91
C LEU A 460 -22.25 -21.09 5.66
N SER A 461 -21.49 -20.16 5.04
CA SER A 461 -20.05 -20.35 4.83
C SER A 461 -19.27 -20.41 6.15
N THR A 462 -19.71 -19.68 7.18
CA THR A 462 -19.12 -19.76 8.52
C THR A 462 -19.40 -21.13 9.16
N GLY A 463 -20.61 -21.67 9.00
CA GLY A 463 -20.94 -23.05 9.39
C GLY A 463 -20.04 -24.08 8.69
N LYS A 464 -19.86 -23.96 7.37
CA LYS A 464 -18.96 -24.81 6.59
C LYS A 464 -17.50 -24.73 7.05
N GLY A 465 -17.01 -23.55 7.45
CA GLY A 465 -15.69 -23.39 8.04
C GLY A 465 -15.53 -24.15 9.36
N TRP A 466 -16.53 -24.11 10.23
CA TRP A 466 -16.57 -24.90 11.47
C TRP A 466 -16.63 -26.41 11.19
N TYR A 467 -17.43 -26.85 10.22
CA TYR A 467 -17.49 -28.25 9.78
C TYR A 467 -16.11 -28.74 9.31
N ALA A 468 -15.42 -27.97 8.47
CA ALA A 468 -14.11 -28.33 7.96
C ALA A 468 -13.05 -28.45 9.07
N LEU A 469 -13.07 -27.56 10.05
CA LEU A 469 -12.22 -27.67 11.24
C LEU A 469 -12.56 -28.91 12.06
N ALA A 470 -13.84 -29.24 12.23
CA ALA A 470 -14.28 -30.43 12.94
C ALA A 470 -13.78 -31.70 12.24
N GLN A 471 -13.87 -31.75 10.91
CA GLN A 471 -13.34 -32.85 10.11
C GLN A 471 -11.83 -33.01 10.30
N ASN A 472 -11.07 -31.91 10.24
CA ASN A 472 -9.62 -31.94 10.48
C ASN A 472 -9.27 -32.45 11.87
N SER A 473 -9.96 -31.94 12.90
CA SER A 473 -9.77 -32.36 14.30
C SER A 473 -10.13 -33.83 14.51
N PHE A 474 -11.20 -34.31 13.85
CA PHE A 474 -11.59 -35.71 13.88
C PHE A 474 -10.52 -36.61 13.22
N ASN A 475 -10.05 -36.24 12.03
CA ASN A 475 -9.01 -36.97 11.31
C ASN A 475 -7.69 -37.01 12.11
N ALA A 476 -7.39 -35.94 12.87
CA ALA A 476 -6.23 -35.85 13.76
C ALA A 476 -6.40 -36.64 15.08
N GLY A 477 -7.59 -37.20 15.36
CA GLY A 477 -7.88 -37.88 16.61
C GLY A 477 -8.21 -36.96 17.79
N HIS A 478 -8.42 -35.66 17.55
CA HIS A 478 -8.77 -34.68 18.56
C HIS A 478 -10.29 -34.61 18.76
N PHE A 479 -10.91 -35.71 19.16
CA PHE A 479 -12.37 -35.90 19.14
C PHE A 479 -13.14 -34.88 19.99
N GLN A 480 -12.61 -34.49 21.16
CA GLN A 480 -13.29 -33.50 22.02
C GLN A 480 -13.28 -32.08 21.40
N VAL A 481 -12.24 -31.73 20.66
CA VAL A 481 -12.18 -30.48 19.91
C VAL A 481 -13.16 -30.53 18.74
N ALA A 482 -13.17 -31.64 18.00
CA ALA A 482 -14.09 -31.87 16.90
C ALA A 482 -15.57 -31.77 17.33
N GLU A 483 -15.92 -32.29 18.52
CA GLU A 483 -17.27 -32.21 19.09
C GLU A 483 -17.73 -30.75 19.28
N ASN A 484 -16.88 -29.91 19.83
CA ASN A 484 -17.19 -28.48 20.00
C ASN A 484 -17.32 -27.76 18.66
N GLN A 485 -16.45 -28.08 17.69
CA GLN A 485 -16.44 -27.46 16.37
C GLN A 485 -17.68 -27.84 15.56
N ILE A 486 -18.07 -29.14 15.55
CA ILE A 486 -19.26 -29.60 14.83
C ILE A 486 -20.56 -29.05 15.43
N ALA A 487 -20.59 -28.87 16.75
CA ALA A 487 -21.74 -28.23 17.42
C ALA A 487 -21.92 -26.77 16.97
N ASN A 488 -20.80 -26.02 16.74
CA ASN A 488 -20.88 -24.67 16.21
C ASN A 488 -21.41 -24.66 14.77
N ALA A 489 -20.97 -25.60 13.92
CA ALA A 489 -21.51 -25.73 12.57
C ALA A 489 -23.03 -25.98 12.59
N LEU A 490 -23.48 -27.00 13.33
CA LEU A 490 -24.86 -27.37 13.43
C LEU A 490 -25.74 -26.25 13.98
N LYS A 491 -25.24 -25.51 14.98
CA LYS A 491 -25.97 -24.34 15.56
C LYS A 491 -26.23 -23.27 14.49
N ILE A 492 -25.24 -22.97 13.62
CA ILE A 492 -25.39 -21.99 12.55
C ILE A 492 -26.37 -22.52 11.50
N GLU A 493 -26.18 -23.75 11.05
CA GLU A 493 -27.02 -24.37 10.00
C GLU A 493 -28.50 -24.43 10.38
N ARG A 494 -28.82 -24.78 11.62
CA ARG A 494 -30.21 -24.79 12.15
C ARG A 494 -30.86 -23.40 12.22
N VAL A 495 -30.06 -22.34 12.22
CA VAL A 495 -30.56 -20.95 12.17
C VAL A 495 -30.82 -20.48 10.72
N VAL A 496 -30.00 -20.93 9.77
CA VAL A 496 -30.00 -20.35 8.42
C VAL A 496 -30.61 -21.26 7.35
N LEU A 497 -30.83 -22.51 7.65
CA LEU A 497 -31.38 -23.51 6.74
C LEU A 497 -32.73 -24.03 7.22
N ASP A 498 -33.53 -24.53 6.26
CA ASP A 498 -34.75 -25.29 6.62
C ASP A 498 -34.39 -26.56 7.41
N PRO A 499 -35.21 -26.95 8.39
CA PRO A 499 -34.91 -28.13 9.23
C PRO A 499 -34.66 -29.43 8.47
N ASP A 500 -35.23 -29.57 7.27
CA ASP A 500 -35.09 -30.75 6.42
C ASP A 500 -33.96 -30.59 5.36
N ASN A 501 -33.10 -29.60 5.51
CA ASN A 501 -32.02 -29.37 4.57
C ASN A 501 -30.92 -30.45 4.69
N PRO A 502 -30.52 -31.13 3.60
CA PRO A 502 -29.50 -32.18 3.62
C PRO A 502 -28.16 -31.79 4.23
N THR A 503 -27.77 -30.50 4.17
CA THR A 503 -26.54 -30.02 4.81
C THR A 503 -26.55 -30.23 6.32
N ILE A 504 -27.71 -30.09 6.96
CA ILE A 504 -27.89 -30.42 8.41
C ILE A 504 -27.65 -31.90 8.65
N ALA A 505 -28.12 -32.75 7.74
CA ALA A 505 -27.92 -34.20 7.85
C ALA A 505 -26.45 -34.59 7.66
N ASP A 506 -25.71 -33.92 6.76
CA ASP A 506 -24.24 -34.11 6.61
C ASP A 506 -23.53 -33.82 7.94
N THR A 507 -23.89 -32.69 8.59
CA THR A 507 -23.29 -32.24 9.86
C THR A 507 -23.68 -33.16 11.01
N LEU A 508 -24.93 -33.62 11.07
CA LEU A 508 -25.41 -34.61 12.06
C LEU A 508 -24.73 -35.98 11.88
N SER A 509 -24.51 -36.41 10.63
CA SER A 509 -23.79 -37.65 10.35
C SER A 509 -22.34 -37.59 10.87
N MET A 510 -21.65 -36.48 10.63
CA MET A 510 -20.30 -36.25 11.18
C MET A 510 -20.32 -36.14 12.70
N GLN A 511 -21.31 -35.46 13.28
CA GLN A 511 -21.49 -35.38 14.73
C GLN A 511 -21.70 -36.78 15.35
N GLY A 512 -22.49 -37.65 14.71
CA GLY A 512 -22.68 -39.03 15.15
C GLY A 512 -21.38 -39.81 15.20
N GLN A 513 -20.53 -39.68 14.19
CA GLN A 513 -19.20 -40.29 14.17
C GLN A 513 -18.29 -39.76 15.30
N ILE A 514 -18.26 -38.45 15.49
CA ILE A 514 -17.48 -37.82 16.58
C ILE A 514 -17.97 -38.31 17.95
N LEU A 515 -19.28 -38.32 18.18
CA LEU A 515 -19.88 -38.75 19.43
C LEU A 515 -19.65 -40.25 19.72
N GLN A 516 -19.54 -41.08 18.67
CA GLN A 516 -19.13 -42.47 18.80
C GLN A 516 -17.71 -42.60 19.39
N GLU A 517 -16.77 -41.80 18.90
CA GLU A 517 -15.38 -41.82 19.38
C GLU A 517 -15.22 -41.21 20.79
N THR A 518 -16.08 -40.26 21.17
CA THR A 518 -16.14 -39.74 22.56
C THR A 518 -16.95 -40.62 23.51
N GLY A 519 -17.50 -41.75 23.04
CA GLY A 519 -18.25 -42.74 23.86
C GLY A 519 -19.68 -42.35 24.19
N LYS A 520 -20.24 -41.28 23.61
CA LYS A 520 -21.60 -40.80 23.81
C LYS A 520 -22.57 -41.50 22.85
N LEU A 521 -22.71 -42.84 23.02
CA LEU A 521 -23.43 -43.68 22.07
C LEU A 521 -24.91 -43.34 21.91
N PRO A 522 -25.69 -43.01 22.98
CA PRO A 522 -27.09 -42.61 22.83
C PRO A 522 -27.26 -41.35 21.98
N GLU A 523 -26.43 -40.33 22.21
CA GLU A 523 -26.43 -39.06 21.47
C GLU A 523 -26.00 -39.27 20.02
N ALA A 524 -25.00 -40.14 19.78
CA ALA A 524 -24.57 -40.52 18.46
C ALA A 524 -25.67 -41.19 17.65
N GLU A 525 -26.39 -42.13 18.25
CA GLU A 525 -27.55 -42.81 17.65
C GLU A 525 -28.66 -41.82 17.30
N HIS A 526 -28.96 -40.87 18.21
CA HIS A 526 -29.98 -39.84 17.97
C HIS A 526 -29.59 -38.97 16.75
N ALA A 527 -28.37 -38.47 16.70
CA ALA A 527 -27.87 -37.64 15.61
C ALA A 527 -27.95 -38.35 14.25
N LEU A 528 -27.53 -39.63 14.20
CA LEU A 528 -27.58 -40.40 12.96
C LEU A 528 -29.00 -40.73 12.51
N ARG A 529 -29.91 -41.02 13.42
CA ARG A 529 -31.34 -41.21 13.08
C ARG A 529 -31.98 -39.93 12.52
N GLU A 530 -31.66 -38.77 13.11
CA GLU A 530 -32.09 -37.48 12.57
C GLU A 530 -31.52 -37.26 11.18
N ALA A 531 -30.23 -37.52 10.96
CA ALA A 531 -29.60 -37.41 9.65
C ALA A 531 -30.29 -38.29 8.60
N VAL A 532 -30.52 -39.59 8.92
CA VAL A 532 -31.22 -40.54 8.03
C VAL A 532 -32.63 -40.05 7.70
N ALA A 533 -33.38 -39.54 8.68
CA ALA A 533 -34.72 -38.99 8.47
C ALA A 533 -34.74 -37.84 7.48
N ILE A 534 -33.82 -36.88 7.65
CA ILE A 534 -33.67 -35.73 6.73
C ILE A 534 -33.29 -36.21 5.33
N TYR A 535 -32.31 -37.08 5.20
CA TYR A 535 -31.89 -37.63 3.87
C TYR A 535 -33.05 -38.37 3.19
N ARG A 536 -33.79 -39.21 3.91
CA ARG A 536 -34.96 -39.90 3.33
C ARG A 536 -36.05 -38.96 2.84
N LYS A 537 -36.29 -37.88 3.57
CA LYS A 537 -37.24 -36.82 3.15
C LYS A 537 -36.78 -36.08 1.91
N ALA A 538 -35.47 -35.79 1.82
CA ALA A 538 -34.91 -35.02 0.73
C ALA A 538 -34.74 -35.85 -0.55
N TYR A 539 -34.31 -37.10 -0.43
CA TYR A 539 -33.83 -37.89 -1.57
C TYR A 539 -34.59 -39.22 -1.80
N GLY A 540 -35.44 -39.61 -0.86
CA GLY A 540 -36.07 -40.94 -0.92
C GLY A 540 -35.05 -42.06 -0.65
N THR A 541 -34.49 -42.66 -1.69
CA THR A 541 -33.42 -43.65 -1.62
C THR A 541 -32.13 -43.04 -2.15
N HIS A 542 -31.05 -43.03 -1.34
CA HIS A 542 -29.81 -42.38 -1.71
C HIS A 542 -28.62 -42.99 -0.96
N TYR A 543 -27.42 -42.96 -1.58
CA TYR A 543 -26.20 -43.53 -0.99
C TYR A 543 -25.78 -42.85 0.34
N LEU A 544 -26.11 -41.57 0.57
CA LEU A 544 -25.85 -40.87 1.84
C LEU A 544 -26.61 -41.49 3.01
N ILE A 545 -27.81 -42.01 2.75
CA ILE A 545 -28.57 -42.76 3.75
C ILE A 545 -27.79 -44.01 4.12
N GLY A 546 -27.28 -44.75 3.11
CA GLY A 546 -26.47 -45.93 3.33
C GLY A 546 -25.21 -45.68 4.14
N ILE A 547 -24.53 -44.53 3.90
CA ILE A 547 -23.37 -44.12 4.72
C ILE A 547 -23.77 -43.90 6.18
N ALA A 548 -24.83 -43.13 6.44
CA ALA A 548 -25.29 -42.84 7.79
C ALA A 548 -25.80 -44.14 8.49
N ASP A 549 -26.49 -45.02 7.77
CA ASP A 549 -26.96 -46.30 8.26
C ASP A 549 -25.81 -47.26 8.65
N VAL A 550 -24.65 -47.22 7.94
CA VAL A 550 -23.48 -47.99 8.36
C VAL A 550 -22.99 -47.58 9.75
N TYR A 551 -22.83 -46.27 9.98
CA TYR A 551 -22.40 -45.79 11.29
C TYR A 551 -23.50 -46.06 12.37
N LEU A 552 -24.76 -45.87 12.04
CA LEU A 552 -25.88 -46.18 12.93
C LEU A 552 -25.88 -47.65 13.36
N GLY A 553 -25.67 -48.56 12.40
CA GLY A 553 -25.57 -50.00 12.66
C GLY A 553 -24.40 -50.34 13.59
N LEU A 554 -23.25 -49.71 13.41
CA LEU A 554 -22.10 -49.89 14.30
C LEU A 554 -22.40 -49.42 15.74
N ILE A 555 -23.11 -48.31 15.92
CA ILE A 555 -23.49 -47.79 17.22
C ILE A 555 -24.53 -48.73 17.90
N GLN A 556 -25.54 -49.18 17.17
CA GLN A 556 -26.53 -50.10 17.67
C GLN A 556 -25.86 -51.42 18.13
N SER A 557 -24.88 -51.91 17.36
CA SER A 557 -24.10 -53.07 17.78
C SER A 557 -23.32 -52.83 19.07
N LYS A 558 -22.62 -51.70 19.19
CA LYS A 558 -21.87 -51.33 20.40
C LYS A 558 -22.82 -51.18 21.64
N ARG A 559 -24.09 -50.83 21.43
CA ARG A 559 -25.12 -50.77 22.47
C ARG A 559 -25.75 -52.14 22.75
N GLY A 560 -25.37 -53.19 22.06
CA GLY A 560 -25.86 -54.56 22.27
C GLY A 560 -27.10 -54.96 21.43
N ASP A 561 -27.61 -54.05 20.59
CA ASP A 561 -28.75 -54.37 19.71
C ASP A 561 -28.27 -54.86 18.34
N THR A 562 -27.76 -56.09 18.32
CA THR A 562 -27.28 -56.73 17.08
C THR A 562 -28.39 -56.88 16.04
N LYS A 563 -29.66 -57.11 16.47
CA LYS A 563 -30.77 -57.30 15.52
C LYS A 563 -31.04 -55.98 14.76
N ALA A 564 -31.18 -54.89 15.48
CA ALA A 564 -31.36 -53.59 14.85
C ALA A 564 -30.15 -53.21 13.98
N ALA A 565 -28.92 -53.46 14.45
CA ALA A 565 -27.70 -53.20 13.70
C ALA A 565 -27.68 -53.88 12.34
N LEU A 566 -28.00 -55.18 12.27
CA LEU A 566 -28.03 -55.95 11.01
C LEU A 566 -29.13 -55.46 10.08
N ALA A 567 -30.34 -55.19 10.61
CA ALA A 567 -31.43 -54.62 9.81
C ALA A 567 -31.05 -53.23 9.20
N THR A 568 -30.40 -52.38 9.97
CA THR A 568 -29.93 -51.08 9.50
C THR A 568 -28.86 -51.22 8.42
N LEU A 569 -27.96 -52.19 8.55
CA LEU A 569 -26.94 -52.46 7.51
C LEU A 569 -27.55 -53.10 6.23
N ASP A 570 -28.66 -53.83 6.33
CA ASP A 570 -29.41 -54.32 5.16
C ASP A 570 -30.10 -53.13 4.44
N ASP A 571 -30.63 -52.13 5.18
CA ASP A 571 -31.14 -50.87 4.63
C ASP A 571 -30.03 -50.10 3.94
N ALA A 572 -28.82 -50.03 4.53
CA ALA A 572 -27.64 -49.41 3.90
C ALA A 572 -27.31 -50.05 2.55
N LYS A 573 -27.30 -51.38 2.51
CA LYS A 573 -27.07 -52.15 1.27
C LYS A 573 -28.11 -51.80 0.19
N HIS A 574 -29.39 -51.76 0.55
CA HIS A 574 -30.47 -51.42 -0.37
C HIS A 574 -30.25 -50.01 -0.97
N ASN A 575 -29.92 -49.03 -0.12
CA ASN A 575 -29.64 -47.65 -0.55
C ASN A 575 -28.45 -47.59 -1.54
N TYR A 576 -27.41 -48.40 -1.30
CA TYR A 576 -26.26 -48.47 -2.23
C TYR A 576 -26.62 -49.16 -3.54
N ASP A 577 -27.33 -50.30 -3.49
CA ASP A 577 -27.76 -51.03 -4.68
C ASP A 577 -28.57 -50.15 -5.63
N VAL A 578 -29.54 -49.39 -5.10
CA VAL A 578 -30.39 -48.52 -5.90
C VAL A 578 -29.60 -47.29 -6.42
N SER A 579 -28.77 -46.68 -5.58
CA SER A 579 -28.08 -45.45 -5.95
C SER A 579 -26.97 -45.65 -6.98
N TYR A 580 -26.23 -46.75 -6.88
CA TYR A 580 -25.09 -47.01 -7.77
C TYR A 580 -25.43 -47.88 -8.96
N GLY A 581 -26.47 -48.70 -8.89
CA GLY A 581 -26.86 -49.63 -9.93
C GLY A 581 -25.80 -50.70 -10.28
N LYS A 582 -24.64 -50.66 -9.62
CA LYS A 582 -23.51 -51.60 -9.78
C LYS A 582 -22.68 -51.62 -8.51
N ILE A 583 -21.79 -52.59 -8.36
CA ILE A 583 -20.89 -52.71 -7.21
C ILE A 583 -19.96 -51.49 -7.13
N HIS A 584 -19.97 -50.83 -6.01
CA HIS A 584 -19.18 -49.67 -5.65
C HIS A 584 -18.30 -49.94 -4.42
N ALA A 585 -17.25 -49.16 -4.17
CA ALA A 585 -16.39 -49.29 -2.99
C ALA A 585 -17.17 -49.29 -1.66
N ASN A 586 -18.25 -48.52 -1.57
CA ASN A 586 -19.09 -48.46 -0.36
C ASN A 586 -19.75 -49.82 -0.02
N HIS A 587 -19.98 -50.70 -1.00
CA HIS A 587 -20.44 -52.07 -0.70
C HIS A 587 -19.35 -52.87 0.01
N GLY A 588 -18.08 -52.66 -0.37
CA GLY A 588 -16.95 -53.29 0.30
C GLY A 588 -16.78 -52.81 1.74
N ASP A 589 -16.91 -51.47 1.93
CA ASP A 589 -16.88 -50.88 3.25
C ASP A 589 -18.03 -51.37 4.16
N LEU A 590 -19.26 -51.40 3.63
CA LEU A 590 -20.43 -51.97 4.31
C LEU A 590 -20.17 -53.38 4.79
N LEU A 591 -19.64 -54.26 3.93
CA LEU A 591 -19.40 -55.65 4.30
C LEU A 591 -18.34 -55.77 5.40
N VAL A 592 -17.26 -55.00 5.36
CA VAL A 592 -16.26 -55.00 6.43
C VAL A 592 -16.85 -54.49 7.75
N ASN A 593 -17.73 -53.49 7.70
CA ASN A 593 -18.44 -52.98 8.91
C ASN A 593 -19.49 -53.97 9.41
N ARG A 594 -20.20 -54.68 8.52
CA ARG A 594 -21.11 -55.76 8.91
C ARG A 594 -20.34 -56.93 9.57
N ALA A 595 -19.17 -57.23 9.09
CA ALA A 595 -18.29 -58.23 9.72
C ALA A 595 -17.96 -57.88 11.18
N LYS A 596 -17.70 -56.58 11.48
CA LYS A 596 -17.49 -56.14 12.88
C LYS A 596 -18.73 -56.42 13.75
N VAL A 597 -19.92 -56.14 13.24
CA VAL A 597 -21.18 -56.39 13.93
C VAL A 597 -21.41 -57.89 14.17
N LEU A 598 -21.18 -58.71 13.14
CA LEU A 598 -21.30 -60.17 13.23
C LEU A 598 -20.28 -60.77 14.20
N ALA A 599 -19.04 -60.28 14.19
CA ALA A 599 -18.00 -60.72 15.12
C ALA A 599 -18.37 -60.37 16.58
N HIS A 600 -18.91 -59.17 16.82
CA HIS A 600 -19.41 -58.76 18.13
C HIS A 600 -20.55 -59.66 18.61
N ALA A 601 -21.35 -60.15 17.70
CA ALA A 601 -22.43 -61.13 17.98
C ALA A 601 -21.96 -62.57 18.08
N GLY A 602 -20.65 -62.86 17.99
CA GLY A 602 -20.10 -64.20 18.02
C GLY A 602 -20.24 -65.02 16.70
N ARG A 603 -20.76 -64.40 15.61
CA ARG A 603 -21.00 -65.02 14.30
C ARG A 603 -19.73 -64.94 13.43
N MET A 604 -18.67 -65.61 13.92
CA MET A 604 -17.32 -65.43 13.37
C MET A 604 -17.13 -65.93 11.92
N GLU A 605 -17.82 -67.01 11.52
CA GLU A 605 -17.75 -67.54 10.15
C GLU A 605 -18.34 -66.54 9.15
N GLU A 606 -19.49 -65.97 9.47
CA GLU A 606 -20.12 -64.97 8.62
C GLU A 606 -19.31 -63.66 8.59
N ALA A 607 -18.72 -63.27 9.72
CA ALA A 607 -17.81 -62.14 9.78
C ALA A 607 -16.58 -62.30 8.85
N ARG A 608 -15.98 -63.49 8.81
CA ARG A 608 -14.86 -63.82 7.92
C ARG A 608 -15.27 -63.76 6.45
N SER A 609 -16.46 -64.34 6.12
CA SER A 609 -17.01 -64.31 4.77
C SER A 609 -17.22 -62.85 4.27
N ASP A 610 -17.84 -62.03 5.09
CA ASP A 610 -18.05 -60.62 4.77
C ASP A 610 -16.76 -59.83 4.64
N CYS A 611 -15.77 -60.08 5.49
CA CYS A 611 -14.46 -59.50 5.36
C CYS A 611 -13.79 -59.86 4.02
N GLN A 612 -13.82 -61.11 3.62
CA GLN A 612 -13.22 -61.55 2.36
C GLN A 612 -13.91 -60.86 1.16
N ALA A 613 -15.24 -60.90 1.13
CA ALA A 613 -16.01 -60.25 0.07
C ALA A 613 -15.80 -58.74 0.03
N GLY A 614 -15.80 -58.10 1.18
CA GLY A 614 -15.58 -56.65 1.30
C GLY A 614 -14.18 -56.23 0.82
N LEU A 615 -13.14 -56.94 1.25
CA LEU A 615 -11.76 -56.67 0.82
C LEU A 615 -11.55 -56.91 -0.68
N ALA A 616 -12.19 -57.90 -1.27
CA ALA A 616 -12.14 -58.15 -2.71
C ALA A 616 -12.72 -56.96 -3.49
N ILE A 617 -13.86 -56.41 -3.05
CA ILE A 617 -14.48 -55.23 -3.66
C ILE A 617 -13.57 -53.98 -3.48
N LEU A 618 -13.06 -53.75 -2.27
CA LEU A 618 -12.19 -52.61 -2.02
C LEU A 618 -10.89 -52.65 -2.84
N SER A 619 -10.29 -53.83 -2.95
CA SER A 619 -9.09 -54.05 -3.77
C SER A 619 -9.35 -53.78 -5.26
N ASP A 620 -10.52 -54.21 -5.78
CA ASP A 620 -10.91 -53.98 -7.17
C ASP A 620 -11.21 -52.51 -7.47
N LYS A 621 -11.89 -51.83 -6.57
CA LYS A 621 -12.39 -50.44 -6.77
C LYS A 621 -11.41 -49.35 -6.39
N LEU A 622 -10.62 -49.56 -5.32
CA LEU A 622 -9.70 -48.56 -4.78
C LEU A 622 -8.22 -48.94 -4.97
N GLY A 623 -7.96 -50.18 -5.37
CA GLY A 623 -6.61 -50.71 -5.42
C GLY A 623 -6.17 -51.36 -4.10
N ALA A 624 -5.38 -52.43 -4.21
CA ALA A 624 -4.83 -53.16 -3.07
C ALA A 624 -3.90 -52.30 -2.19
N ASP A 625 -3.20 -51.36 -2.82
CA ASP A 625 -2.19 -50.51 -2.18
C ASP A 625 -2.76 -49.22 -1.58
N SER A 626 -4.05 -48.92 -1.77
CA SER A 626 -4.65 -47.74 -1.18
C SER A 626 -4.59 -47.80 0.35
N ALA A 627 -4.37 -46.63 1.00
CA ALA A 627 -4.29 -46.54 2.45
C ALA A 627 -5.55 -47.07 3.12
N TYR A 628 -6.73 -46.79 2.52
CA TYR A 628 -8.02 -47.26 3.03
C TYR A 628 -8.15 -48.79 2.93
N THR A 629 -7.79 -49.42 1.79
CA THR A 629 -7.80 -50.89 1.65
C THR A 629 -6.86 -51.55 2.66
N LYS A 630 -5.66 -51.01 2.86
CA LYS A 630 -4.70 -51.50 3.88
C LYS A 630 -5.26 -51.43 5.30
N GLN A 631 -5.97 -50.35 5.62
CA GLN A 631 -6.64 -50.17 6.93
C GLN A 631 -7.74 -51.22 7.13
N MET A 632 -8.54 -51.50 6.09
CA MET A 632 -9.58 -52.51 6.15
C MET A 632 -9.01 -53.95 6.23
N VAL A 633 -7.89 -54.20 5.57
CA VAL A 633 -7.13 -55.46 5.73
C VAL A 633 -6.69 -55.67 7.17
N ALA A 634 -6.13 -54.63 7.81
CA ALA A 634 -5.73 -54.69 9.22
C ALA A 634 -6.94 -54.93 10.14
N THR A 635 -8.10 -54.34 9.81
CA THR A 635 -9.36 -54.55 10.53
C THR A 635 -9.82 -56.02 10.43
N CYS A 636 -9.87 -56.57 9.23
CA CYS A 636 -10.28 -57.95 9.00
C CYS A 636 -9.31 -58.97 9.59
N ALA A 637 -8.02 -58.69 9.61
CA ALA A 637 -7.02 -59.52 10.25
C ALA A 637 -7.27 -59.71 11.77
N LYS A 638 -7.72 -58.62 12.47
CA LYS A 638 -8.12 -58.68 13.87
C LYS A 638 -9.33 -59.60 14.09
N LEU A 639 -10.16 -59.79 13.08
CA LEU A 639 -11.33 -60.69 13.10
C LEU A 639 -10.96 -62.11 12.65
N GLY A 640 -9.69 -62.42 12.45
CA GLY A 640 -9.23 -63.76 12.02
C GLY A 640 -9.59 -64.11 10.57
N ALA A 641 -9.91 -63.13 9.75
CA ALA A 641 -10.15 -63.36 8.33
C ALA A 641 -8.81 -63.46 7.57
N PRO A 642 -8.59 -64.50 6.75
CA PRO A 642 -7.38 -64.61 5.93
C PRO A 642 -7.34 -63.49 4.88
N ARG A 643 -6.11 -63.05 4.52
CA ARG A 643 -5.94 -62.13 3.38
C ARG A 643 -6.50 -62.73 2.11
N PRO A 644 -7.27 -62.01 1.30
CA PRO A 644 -7.68 -62.49 -0.02
C PRO A 644 -6.45 -62.87 -0.87
N ALA A 645 -6.55 -63.94 -1.64
CA ALA A 645 -5.44 -64.42 -2.48
C ALA A 645 -4.88 -63.35 -3.44
N GLN A 646 -5.72 -62.42 -3.88
CA GLN A 646 -5.37 -61.27 -4.71
C GLN A 646 -4.47 -60.22 -3.99
N LEU A 647 -4.43 -60.20 -2.67
CA LEU A 647 -3.63 -59.34 -1.81
C LEU A 647 -2.37 -60.07 -1.25
N ALA A 648 -2.25 -61.39 -1.48
CA ALA A 648 -1.16 -62.20 -0.97
C ALA A 648 0.01 -62.35 -1.97
N SER A 649 -0.16 -61.87 -3.21
CA SER A 649 0.79 -62.07 -4.32
C SER A 649 1.64 -60.84 -4.66
N LYS A 650 1.79 -59.90 -3.76
CA LYS A 650 2.77 -58.78 -3.91
C LYS A 650 3.63 -58.61 -2.69
#